data_ac450597521a259eadb2a7cf7cee4d00
#
_entry.id   ac450597521a259eadb2a7cf7cee4d00
#
_cell.length_a   1.000
_cell.length_b   1.000
_cell.length_c   1.000
_cell.angle_alpha   90.00
_cell.angle_beta   90.00
_cell.angle_gamma   90.00
#
_symmetry.space_group_name_H-M   'P 1'
#
loop_
_entity.id
_entity.type
_entity.pdbx_description
1 polymer ?
#
loop_
_entity_poly.entity_id
_entity_poly.type
_entity_poly.pdbx_seq_one_letter_code
_entity_poly.pdbx_strand_id
1 'polypeptide(L)'
;MKSRAKSGSVKQWLSVSALSFSALALLPMSIALAAETVSSQAQKQFNFALAAKPLPQALSDFSRVTGQSVVYTDEAPYGLTAPAVNGQMSAEQALQKLLTGSGLSFRRTDSHTLALEPQPTAGALNLGATTITSMRDDSLSYQPPETSSVMRSSASLQEVPQTVNVIPAQVIRDQAPRNLDDALANVSGITQGNTLGSTQDSVMTRGFGDNRNGSIMRDGMPIVQGRGMNATVDRVEVLKGPASLLYGIQDPGGVVNMVSKKPELTPYNALTLRGSTYGDGKNGSGGTFDSTGALGDSGLAYRMVLDHEDEDYWRNFGTLRQTLIAPSLAWFGESTKLLFAYEHREFLTPFDRGTLIDPRTNHPLDISRNERLDEPFNNMEGRSDLYHFEADHELNDDWKAHFGYSWNRETYDASQVRVTSIDTKKGTLTRSMDGTQNAISTDRFTTASLEGKVNVLGMQHDLVFGVDDEYRKIYRADLIRQKSLSTFSYINPVYGREVEGSTVSAADSAQTDELRSDSVFLQDSIHLNDQWILVAGGRFQEYDQYAGKGVPFKANTDSNGQKWVPRAGLVYRYTDALSFYGSYTESFKPNSTIAPLSGSSTVLDGSIAPEEAKSWELGARLDLPGQVTGNIALFDIKKRNVLVANAEGPTTIYSAAGEVRSRGLELDLSGQLSERWSMIGSYAYTDAEVTEDPDYKGKRLQNVAKNSGSLSAVYDFGSVIGGDQLRVGAGARYVGERAGNAVNDFDLPSYTVADAFATYDTQVEGQKVKF
;
A
#
# COMPACT_ATOMS: atom_id res chain seq x y z
N MET A 1 5.50 18.99 36.39
CA MET A 1 5.14 19.81 35.24
C MET A 1 6.11 20.98 35.10
N LYS A 2 7.20 20.79 34.45
CA LYS A 2 8.07 21.85 33.94
C LYS A 2 8.54 21.36 32.57
N SER A 3 7.99 21.94 31.52
CA SER A 3 8.46 21.70 30.15
C SER A 3 9.89 22.23 30.05
N ARG A 4 10.86 21.36 29.90
CA ARG A 4 12.18 21.77 29.49
C ARG A 4 12.19 21.87 27.97
N ALA A 5 11.90 23.06 27.49
CA ALA A 5 12.21 23.44 26.12
C ALA A 5 13.74 23.49 25.99
N LYS A 6 14.34 22.47 25.38
CA LYS A 6 15.64 22.59 24.76
C LYS A 6 15.40 23.02 23.30
N SER A 7 15.08 24.30 23.11
CA SER A 7 15.04 24.93 21.78
C SER A 7 16.44 25.51 21.52
N GLY A 8 17.28 24.79 20.83
CA GLY A 8 18.61 25.31 20.53
C GLY A 8 19.16 24.97 19.14
N SER A 9 18.79 23.85 18.54
CA SER A 9 19.38 23.42 17.26
C SER A 9 18.48 23.54 16.06
N VAL A 10 17.18 23.23 16.19
CA VAL A 10 16.25 23.18 15.06
C VAL A 10 15.98 24.55 14.43
N LYS A 11 15.95 25.63 15.25
CA LYS A 11 15.76 27.00 14.70
C LYS A 11 16.90 27.51 13.84
N GLN A 12 18.11 27.05 14.05
CA GLN A 12 19.26 27.47 13.22
C GLN A 12 19.31 26.79 11.87
N TRP A 13 18.86 25.52 11.77
CA TRP A 13 18.82 24.77 10.51
C TRP A 13 17.70 25.19 9.60
N LEU A 14 16.50 25.46 10.12
CA LEU A 14 15.40 26.00 9.33
C LEU A 14 15.68 27.38 8.75
N SER A 15 16.46 28.22 9.45
CA SER A 15 16.87 29.53 8.94
C SER A 15 17.96 29.44 7.84
N VAL A 16 18.83 28.43 7.88
CA VAL A 16 19.85 28.18 6.86
C VAL A 16 19.22 27.56 5.60
N SER A 17 18.25 26.67 5.75
CA SER A 17 17.53 26.06 4.61
C SER A 17 16.69 27.10 3.83
N ALA A 18 16.03 28.02 4.53
CA ALA A 18 15.24 29.07 3.89
C ALA A 18 16.12 30.11 3.14
N LEU A 19 17.34 30.38 3.65
CA LEU A 19 18.30 31.28 3.01
C LEU A 19 19.00 30.63 1.80
N SER A 20 19.23 29.32 1.82
CA SER A 20 19.81 28.59 0.70
C SER A 20 18.87 28.48 -0.51
N PHE A 21 17.56 28.38 -0.28
CA PHE A 21 16.58 28.37 -1.37
C PHE A 21 16.40 29.73 -2.06
N SER A 22 16.57 30.84 -1.33
CA SER A 22 16.51 32.18 -1.88
C SER A 22 17.77 32.56 -2.68
N ALA A 23 18.90 31.93 -2.44
CA ALA A 23 20.17 32.22 -3.13
C ALA A 23 20.31 31.49 -4.47
N LEU A 24 19.55 30.39 -4.70
CA LEU A 24 19.59 29.65 -5.97
C LEU A 24 18.73 30.29 -7.07
N ALA A 25 17.85 31.24 -6.72
CA ALA A 25 16.97 31.94 -7.67
C ALA A 25 17.58 33.15 -8.35
N LEU A 26 18.84 33.52 -8.06
CA LEU A 26 19.45 34.80 -8.53
C LEU A 26 20.87 34.64 -9.12
N LEU A 27 21.16 33.55 -9.82
CA LEU A 27 22.36 33.51 -10.67
C LEU A 27 21.91 33.52 -12.14
N PRO A 28 22.18 34.63 -12.88
CA PRO A 28 22.04 34.60 -14.33
C PRO A 28 23.24 33.82 -14.90
N MET A 29 23.05 32.59 -15.25
CA MET A 29 23.98 31.88 -16.12
C MET A 29 23.79 32.40 -17.55
N SER A 30 24.64 33.31 -17.97
CA SER A 30 24.82 33.62 -19.37
C SER A 30 25.56 32.45 -20.05
N ILE A 31 24.80 31.46 -20.52
CA ILE A 31 25.33 30.47 -21.45
C ILE A 31 25.02 30.97 -22.84
N ALA A 32 26.07 31.27 -23.61
CA ALA A 32 26.00 31.62 -25.01
C ALA A 32 25.28 30.51 -25.78
N LEU A 33 24.16 30.83 -26.43
CA LEU A 33 23.49 30.01 -27.39
C LEU A 33 24.45 29.80 -28.58
N ALA A 34 25.09 28.61 -28.65
CA ALA A 34 25.47 28.06 -29.93
C ALA A 34 24.18 27.47 -30.54
N ALA A 35 23.58 28.20 -31.47
CA ALA A 35 22.48 27.69 -32.27
C ALA A 35 23.03 26.55 -33.15
N GLU A 36 22.88 25.30 -32.66
CA GLU A 36 22.92 24.14 -33.55
C GLU A 36 21.61 24.12 -34.32
N THR A 37 21.72 24.39 -35.60
CA THR A 37 20.67 24.21 -36.59
C THR A 37 20.19 22.76 -36.49
N VAL A 38 18.97 22.57 -35.96
CA VAL A 38 18.22 21.31 -36.09
C VAL A 38 18.11 21.03 -37.58
N SER A 39 18.83 20.04 -38.04
CA SER A 39 18.70 19.46 -39.37
C SER A 39 17.26 18.96 -39.50
N SER A 40 16.41 19.70 -40.19
CA SER A 40 15.11 19.20 -40.62
C SER A 40 15.36 17.98 -41.49
N GLN A 41 15.16 16.78 -40.98
CA GLN A 41 14.97 15.63 -41.82
C GLN A 41 13.81 15.97 -42.78
N ALA A 42 14.10 16.08 -44.07
CA ALA A 42 13.12 16.35 -45.07
C ALA A 42 11.99 15.33 -44.98
N GLN A 43 10.84 15.70 -44.39
CA GLN A 43 9.67 14.86 -44.29
C GLN A 43 9.32 14.36 -45.67
N LYS A 44 9.24 13.03 -45.85
CA LYS A 44 8.91 12.39 -47.13
C LYS A 44 7.57 12.93 -47.61
N GLN A 45 7.57 13.56 -48.78
CA GLN A 45 6.36 14.11 -49.37
C GLN A 45 5.72 13.09 -50.30
N PHE A 46 4.40 13.02 -50.30
CA PHE A 46 3.57 12.16 -51.10
C PHE A 46 2.63 13.00 -51.96
N ASN A 47 2.32 12.52 -53.16
CA ASN A 47 1.37 13.20 -54.06
C ASN A 47 -0.02 12.58 -53.88
N PHE A 48 -0.93 13.31 -53.30
CA PHE A 48 -2.30 12.86 -53.02
C PHE A 48 -3.26 13.35 -54.11
N ALA A 49 -4.19 12.49 -54.52
CA ALA A 49 -5.32 12.76 -55.37
C ALA A 49 -6.55 11.98 -54.88
N LEU A 50 -7.00 12.36 -53.66
CA LEU A 50 -8.09 11.66 -52.98
C LEU A 50 -9.37 12.50 -53.10
N ALA A 51 -10.40 11.95 -53.74
CA ALA A 51 -11.74 12.58 -53.79
C ALA A 51 -12.46 12.43 -52.46
N ALA A 52 -13.41 13.33 -52.19
CA ALA A 52 -14.28 13.23 -51.00
C ALA A 52 -15.07 11.90 -51.05
N LYS A 53 -15.00 11.12 -49.94
CA LYS A 53 -15.62 9.78 -49.84
C LYS A 53 -15.77 9.41 -48.35
N PRO A 54 -16.49 8.30 -48.03
CA PRO A 54 -16.56 7.79 -46.64
C PRO A 54 -15.19 7.63 -46.01
N LEU A 55 -15.04 8.11 -44.77
CA LEU A 55 -13.75 8.20 -44.10
C LEU A 55 -12.95 6.85 -44.04
N PRO A 56 -13.56 5.68 -43.81
CA PRO A 56 -12.84 4.41 -43.84
C PRO A 56 -12.17 4.13 -45.19
N GLN A 57 -12.84 4.49 -46.30
CA GLN A 57 -12.28 4.30 -47.65
C GLN A 57 -11.16 5.31 -47.94
N ALA A 58 -11.29 6.55 -47.44
CA ALA A 58 -10.26 7.58 -47.59
C ALA A 58 -9.00 7.21 -46.78
N LEU A 59 -9.15 6.63 -45.58
CA LEU A 59 -8.03 6.13 -44.78
C LEU A 59 -7.33 4.92 -45.43
N SER A 60 -8.08 4.02 -46.08
CA SER A 60 -7.50 2.92 -46.82
C SER A 60 -6.66 3.42 -48.03
N ASP A 61 -7.18 4.43 -48.77
CA ASP A 61 -6.44 5.05 -49.87
C ASP A 61 -5.19 5.80 -49.38
N PHE A 62 -5.29 6.49 -48.24
CA PHE A 62 -4.17 7.16 -47.56
C PHE A 62 -3.07 6.14 -47.19
N SER A 63 -3.44 5.01 -46.58
CA SER A 63 -2.50 3.94 -46.24
C SER A 63 -1.79 3.36 -47.45
N ARG A 64 -2.52 3.21 -48.56
CA ARG A 64 -1.94 2.72 -49.82
C ARG A 64 -0.94 3.73 -50.43
N VAL A 65 -1.18 5.03 -50.34
CA VAL A 65 -0.29 6.07 -50.88
C VAL A 65 0.95 6.24 -50.02
N THR A 66 0.81 6.20 -48.70
CA THR A 66 1.88 6.52 -47.75
C THR A 66 2.67 5.31 -47.27
N GLY A 67 2.08 4.12 -47.31
CA GLY A 67 2.63 2.90 -46.73
C GLY A 67 2.49 2.88 -45.21
N GLN A 68 1.72 3.83 -44.60
CA GLN A 68 1.48 3.89 -43.16
C GLN A 68 0.13 3.26 -42.85
N SER A 69 0.07 2.47 -41.76
CA SER A 69 -1.17 1.89 -41.27
C SER A 69 -1.92 2.91 -40.41
N VAL A 70 -3.24 3.00 -40.58
CA VAL A 70 -4.12 3.78 -39.70
C VAL A 70 -4.98 2.81 -38.91
N VAL A 71 -4.83 2.85 -37.56
CA VAL A 71 -5.55 1.98 -36.63
C VAL A 71 -6.63 2.80 -35.94
N TYR A 72 -7.84 2.26 -35.79
CA TYR A 72 -8.96 2.89 -35.12
C TYR A 72 -9.87 1.82 -34.51
N THR A 73 -10.64 2.19 -33.49
CA THR A 73 -11.70 1.33 -32.92
C THR A 73 -12.85 1.18 -33.92
N ASP A 74 -13.50 0.03 -33.97
CA ASP A 74 -14.46 -0.37 -35.01
C ASP A 74 -15.61 0.63 -35.28
N GLU A 75 -15.93 1.51 -34.34
CA GLU A 75 -17.04 2.47 -34.49
C GLU A 75 -16.58 3.90 -34.88
N ALA A 76 -15.32 4.25 -34.72
CA ALA A 76 -14.86 5.65 -34.80
C ALA A 76 -15.03 6.31 -36.20
N PRO A 77 -14.78 5.70 -37.35
CA PRO A 77 -14.87 6.38 -38.65
C PRO A 77 -16.18 6.10 -39.43
N TYR A 78 -17.07 5.24 -38.94
CA TYR A 78 -18.29 4.89 -39.68
C TYR A 78 -19.32 6.03 -39.66
N GLY A 79 -19.90 6.31 -40.81
CA GLY A 79 -20.86 7.39 -41.01
C GLY A 79 -20.24 8.77 -41.29
N LEU A 80 -18.91 8.92 -41.23
CA LEU A 80 -18.18 10.16 -41.51
C LEU A 80 -17.70 10.21 -42.98
N THR A 81 -17.68 11.42 -43.53
CA THR A 81 -17.20 11.69 -44.90
C THR A 81 -15.92 12.53 -44.83
N ALA A 82 -14.84 12.02 -45.41
CA ALA A 82 -13.57 12.74 -45.54
C ALA A 82 -13.63 13.75 -46.70
N PRO A 83 -13.10 14.98 -46.52
CA PRO A 83 -12.95 15.94 -47.59
C PRO A 83 -11.90 15.46 -48.63
N ALA A 84 -11.96 16.03 -49.84
CA ALA A 84 -10.97 15.76 -50.87
C ALA A 84 -9.58 16.30 -50.47
N VAL A 85 -8.52 15.50 -50.70
CA VAL A 85 -7.12 15.89 -50.42
C VAL A 85 -6.30 15.73 -51.67
N ASN A 86 -5.82 16.87 -52.24
CA ASN A 86 -5.05 16.91 -53.44
C ASN A 86 -3.74 17.70 -53.26
N GLY A 87 -2.69 17.29 -53.95
CA GLY A 87 -1.39 17.98 -53.96
C GLY A 87 -0.29 17.22 -53.22
N GLN A 88 0.90 17.85 -53.23
CA GLN A 88 2.10 17.27 -52.61
C GLN A 88 2.20 17.77 -51.14
N MET A 89 2.23 16.84 -50.19
CA MET A 89 2.30 17.13 -48.77
C MET A 89 2.81 15.91 -47.96
N SER A 90 3.14 16.13 -46.68
CA SER A 90 3.51 15.03 -45.79
C SER A 90 2.33 14.12 -45.47
N ALA A 91 2.59 12.91 -44.99
CA ALA A 91 1.54 11.97 -44.58
C ALA A 91 0.67 12.57 -43.46
N GLU A 92 1.28 13.23 -42.47
CA GLU A 92 0.55 13.85 -41.36
C GLU A 92 -0.35 15.02 -41.82
N GLN A 93 0.15 15.86 -42.70
CA GLN A 93 -0.65 16.94 -43.31
C GLN A 93 -1.86 16.43 -44.10
N ALA A 94 -1.68 15.34 -44.85
CA ALA A 94 -2.76 14.70 -45.59
C ALA A 94 -3.80 14.09 -44.65
N LEU A 95 -3.36 13.36 -43.60
CA LEU A 95 -4.26 12.75 -42.62
C LEU A 95 -5.03 13.82 -41.85
N GLN A 96 -4.36 14.90 -41.42
CA GLN A 96 -5.04 16.02 -40.75
C GLN A 96 -6.14 16.65 -41.61
N LYS A 97 -5.91 16.78 -42.92
CA LYS A 97 -6.95 17.26 -43.87
C LYS A 97 -8.08 16.25 -44.00
N LEU A 98 -7.80 14.95 -44.13
CA LEU A 98 -8.84 13.91 -44.22
C LEU A 98 -9.73 13.86 -42.98
N LEU A 99 -9.18 14.22 -41.80
CA LEU A 99 -9.91 14.23 -40.54
C LEU A 99 -10.60 15.54 -40.24
N THR A 100 -10.47 16.57 -41.09
CA THR A 100 -11.11 17.88 -40.88
C THR A 100 -12.63 17.73 -40.80
N GLY A 101 -13.23 18.19 -39.70
CA GLY A 101 -14.69 18.12 -39.46
C GLY A 101 -15.20 16.74 -38.99
N SER A 102 -14.33 15.77 -38.82
CA SER A 102 -14.71 14.42 -38.34
C SER A 102 -14.83 14.33 -36.82
N GLY A 103 -14.29 15.29 -36.07
CA GLY A 103 -14.15 15.17 -34.60
C GLY A 103 -13.07 14.16 -34.17
N LEU A 104 -12.20 13.75 -35.09
CA LEU A 104 -11.10 12.84 -34.86
C LEU A 104 -9.76 13.57 -35.02
N SER A 105 -8.79 13.18 -34.20
CA SER A 105 -7.37 13.51 -34.31
C SER A 105 -6.57 12.21 -34.51
N PHE A 106 -5.25 12.33 -34.70
CA PHE A 106 -4.39 11.16 -34.81
C PHE A 106 -3.14 11.33 -33.96
N ARG A 107 -2.64 10.19 -33.48
CA ARG A 107 -1.36 10.08 -32.76
C ARG A 107 -0.47 9.04 -33.46
N ARG A 108 0.82 9.33 -33.54
CA ARG A 108 1.81 8.35 -34.03
C ARG A 108 2.14 7.37 -32.93
N THR A 109 1.93 6.08 -33.16
CA THR A 109 2.25 4.98 -32.23
C THR A 109 3.61 4.37 -32.51
N ASP A 110 4.02 4.35 -33.81
CA ASP A 110 5.35 3.91 -34.23
C ASP A 110 5.73 4.54 -35.58
N SER A 111 6.88 4.15 -36.16
CA SER A 111 7.38 4.71 -37.42
C SER A 111 6.43 4.49 -38.63
N HIS A 112 5.50 3.56 -38.55
CA HIS A 112 4.61 3.16 -39.64
C HIS A 112 3.12 3.13 -39.28
N THR A 113 2.75 3.40 -38.04
CA THR A 113 1.37 3.32 -37.53
C THR A 113 0.89 4.63 -36.95
N LEU A 114 -0.32 5.02 -37.32
CA LEU A 114 -1.05 6.21 -36.83
C LEU A 114 -2.37 5.73 -36.21
N ALA A 115 -2.63 6.04 -34.92
CA ALA A 115 -3.90 5.73 -34.25
C ALA A 115 -4.83 6.93 -34.33
N LEU A 116 -6.11 6.71 -34.69
CA LEU A 116 -7.14 7.73 -34.61
C LEU A 116 -7.73 7.78 -33.21
N GLU A 117 -7.94 9.01 -32.73
CA GLU A 117 -8.49 9.32 -31.40
C GLU A 117 -9.58 10.38 -31.56
N PRO A 118 -10.62 10.42 -30.71
CA PRO A 118 -11.57 11.54 -30.69
C PRO A 118 -10.83 12.87 -30.48
N GLN A 119 -11.18 13.89 -31.28
CA GLN A 119 -10.61 15.22 -31.11
C GLN A 119 -11.15 15.81 -29.80
N PRO A 120 -10.30 16.32 -28.89
CA PRO A 120 -10.77 17.01 -27.69
C PRO A 120 -11.67 18.17 -28.11
N THR A 121 -12.88 18.24 -27.60
CA THR A 121 -13.76 19.40 -27.75
C THR A 121 -13.05 20.63 -27.19
N ALA A 122 -13.14 21.77 -27.90
CA ALA A 122 -12.54 23.03 -27.47
C ALA A 122 -13.03 23.38 -26.05
N GLY A 123 -12.13 23.30 -25.07
CA GLY A 123 -12.39 23.34 -23.62
C GLY A 123 -11.81 22.19 -22.83
N ALA A 124 -11.42 21.08 -23.47
CA ALA A 124 -10.65 20.03 -22.82
C ALA A 124 -9.19 20.49 -22.70
N LEU A 125 -8.75 20.73 -21.49
CA LEU A 125 -7.35 20.99 -21.15
C LEU A 125 -6.50 19.81 -21.63
N ASN A 126 -5.57 20.07 -22.55
CA ASN A 126 -4.60 19.08 -22.99
C ASN A 126 -3.54 18.98 -21.88
N LEU A 127 -3.82 18.19 -20.86
CA LEU A 127 -2.84 17.84 -19.84
C LEU A 127 -1.79 17.00 -20.57
N GLY A 128 -0.56 17.51 -20.69
CA GLY A 128 0.59 16.73 -21.10
C GLY A 128 0.55 15.42 -20.36
N ALA A 129 1.01 14.32 -20.98
CA ALA A 129 0.85 12.96 -20.49
C ALA A 129 1.41 12.75 -19.07
N THR A 130 0.80 13.40 -18.11
CA THR A 130 0.80 12.92 -16.74
C THR A 130 -0.01 11.65 -16.84
N THR A 131 0.61 10.50 -16.69
CA THR A 131 -0.06 9.23 -16.62
C THR A 131 -0.90 9.24 -15.35
N ILE A 132 -2.03 9.96 -15.39
CA ILE A 132 -3.13 9.69 -14.51
C ILE A 132 -3.67 8.38 -15.07
N THR A 133 -3.17 7.27 -14.56
CA THR A 133 -3.87 6.02 -14.63
C THR A 133 -5.06 6.15 -13.67
N SER A 134 -6.03 7.03 -14.01
CA SER A 134 -7.38 6.76 -13.62
C SER A 134 -7.75 5.52 -14.44
N MET A 135 -7.54 4.36 -13.85
CA MET A 135 -8.18 3.17 -14.38
C MET A 135 -9.66 3.54 -14.47
N ARG A 136 -10.19 3.66 -15.70
CA ARG A 136 -11.63 3.73 -15.88
C ARG A 136 -12.21 2.60 -15.05
N ASP A 137 -13.20 2.91 -14.26
CA ASP A 137 -13.95 1.95 -13.44
C ASP A 137 -14.51 0.76 -14.27
N ASP A 138 -14.48 0.86 -15.59
CA ASP A 138 -14.86 -0.13 -16.57
C ASP A 138 -13.76 -1.15 -16.93
N SER A 139 -12.52 -1.00 -16.42
CA SER A 139 -11.45 -1.98 -16.67
C SER A 139 -11.72 -3.27 -15.90
N LEU A 140 -12.03 -4.36 -16.60
CA LEU A 140 -12.16 -5.71 -16.03
C LEU A 140 -10.79 -6.41 -15.87
N SER A 141 -9.70 -5.68 -16.03
CA SER A 141 -8.35 -6.22 -16.06
C SER A 141 -7.82 -6.53 -14.66
N TYR A 142 -7.23 -7.70 -14.52
CA TYR A 142 -6.41 -8.10 -13.37
C TYR A 142 -4.94 -7.70 -13.55
N GLN A 143 -4.59 -7.08 -14.67
CA GLN A 143 -3.22 -6.61 -14.91
C GLN A 143 -2.94 -5.37 -14.06
N PRO A 144 -1.82 -5.34 -13.30
CA PRO A 144 -1.36 -4.15 -12.61
C PRO A 144 -1.02 -3.01 -13.59
N PRO A 145 -1.05 -1.74 -13.12
CA PRO A 145 -0.55 -0.62 -13.91
C PRO A 145 0.96 -0.73 -14.15
N GLU A 146 1.45 -0.08 -15.20
CA GLU A 146 2.88 -0.07 -15.56
C GLU A 146 3.76 0.65 -14.52
N THR A 147 3.18 1.55 -13.73
CA THR A 147 3.87 2.32 -12.69
C THR A 147 3.20 2.12 -11.34
N SER A 148 3.91 2.38 -10.26
CA SER A 148 3.39 2.28 -8.90
C SER A 148 3.81 3.48 -8.07
N SER A 149 2.87 4.08 -7.35
CA SER A 149 3.12 5.22 -6.46
C SER A 149 4.04 4.86 -5.29
N VAL A 150 4.13 3.55 -4.94
CA VAL A 150 5.02 3.07 -3.88
C VAL A 150 6.51 3.24 -4.21
N MET A 151 6.86 3.57 -5.44
CA MET A 151 8.25 3.89 -5.81
C MET A 151 8.63 5.37 -5.66
N ARG A 152 7.66 6.25 -5.37
CA ARG A 152 7.86 7.71 -5.29
C ARG A 152 8.49 8.31 -6.56
N SER A 153 8.29 7.65 -7.70
CA SER A 153 8.77 8.06 -9.02
C SER A 153 7.80 7.58 -10.10
N SER A 154 7.93 8.16 -11.29
CA SER A 154 7.19 7.77 -12.49
C SER A 154 7.82 6.60 -13.26
N ALA A 155 8.90 5.98 -12.73
CA ALA A 155 9.58 4.87 -13.36
C ALA A 155 8.65 3.69 -13.61
N SER A 156 8.78 3.06 -14.78
CA SER A 156 8.09 1.80 -15.08
C SER A 156 8.53 0.70 -14.11
N LEU A 157 7.61 -0.16 -13.71
CA LEU A 157 7.93 -1.32 -12.88
C LEU A 157 9.01 -2.22 -13.51
N GLN A 158 9.12 -2.26 -14.85
CA GLN A 158 10.18 -2.98 -15.56
C GLN A 158 11.60 -2.43 -15.30
N GLU A 159 11.71 -1.20 -14.81
CA GLU A 159 12.96 -0.50 -14.54
C GLU A 159 13.31 -0.46 -13.04
N VAL A 160 12.45 -1.04 -12.20
CA VAL A 160 12.63 -1.04 -10.74
C VAL A 160 13.39 -2.29 -10.28
N PRO A 161 14.57 -2.16 -9.64
CA PRO A 161 15.34 -3.30 -9.16
C PRO A 161 14.87 -3.79 -7.78
N GLN A 162 13.57 -3.99 -7.59
CA GLN A 162 12.98 -4.47 -6.34
C GLN A 162 11.59 -5.03 -6.61
N THR A 163 11.16 -6.04 -5.85
CA THR A 163 9.82 -6.61 -5.99
C THR A 163 8.74 -5.61 -5.58
N VAL A 164 7.86 -5.30 -6.53
CA VAL A 164 6.64 -4.51 -6.32
C VAL A 164 5.45 -5.35 -6.78
N ASN A 165 4.45 -5.50 -5.91
CA ASN A 165 3.18 -6.13 -6.22
C ASN A 165 2.06 -5.08 -6.17
N VAL A 166 1.14 -5.16 -7.10
CA VAL A 166 -0.07 -4.33 -7.10
C VAL A 166 -1.29 -5.25 -7.17
N ILE A 167 -2.21 -5.06 -6.25
CA ILE A 167 -3.54 -5.69 -6.26
C ILE A 167 -4.48 -4.69 -6.93
N PRO A 168 -4.88 -4.94 -8.19
CA PRO A 168 -5.67 -3.98 -8.96
C PRO A 168 -7.08 -3.77 -8.36
N ALA A 169 -7.67 -2.63 -8.66
CA ALA A 169 -9.02 -2.27 -8.23
C ALA A 169 -10.07 -3.33 -8.60
N GLN A 170 -9.93 -3.97 -9.77
CA GLN A 170 -10.84 -5.03 -10.20
C GLN A 170 -10.78 -6.27 -9.28
N VAL A 171 -9.59 -6.66 -8.81
CA VAL A 171 -9.45 -7.76 -7.84
C VAL A 171 -10.15 -7.40 -6.52
N ILE A 172 -9.99 -6.16 -6.05
CA ILE A 172 -10.66 -5.67 -4.83
C ILE A 172 -12.18 -5.69 -5.01
N ARG A 173 -12.69 -5.25 -6.16
CA ARG A 173 -14.14 -5.27 -6.45
C ARG A 173 -14.72 -6.68 -6.53
N ASP A 174 -14.00 -7.62 -7.15
CA ASP A 174 -14.49 -8.98 -7.35
C ASP A 174 -14.42 -9.81 -6.06
N GLN A 175 -13.33 -9.70 -5.29
CA GLN A 175 -13.13 -10.46 -4.07
C GLN A 175 -13.74 -9.80 -2.83
N ALA A 176 -14.07 -8.50 -2.90
CA ALA A 176 -14.65 -7.69 -1.82
C ALA A 176 -13.97 -7.92 -0.45
N PRO A 177 -12.64 -7.72 -0.33
CA PRO A 177 -11.89 -7.98 0.90
C PRO A 177 -12.43 -7.10 2.04
N ARG A 178 -12.64 -7.69 3.22
CA ARG A 178 -13.17 -6.99 4.39
C ARG A 178 -12.11 -6.22 5.17
N ASN A 179 -10.88 -6.63 5.04
CA ASN A 179 -9.72 -6.07 5.74
C ASN A 179 -8.47 -6.16 4.85
N LEU A 180 -7.38 -5.58 5.32
CA LEU A 180 -6.12 -5.57 4.59
C LEU A 180 -5.53 -6.98 4.42
N ASP A 181 -5.70 -7.86 5.41
CA ASP A 181 -5.18 -9.23 5.37
C ASP A 181 -5.83 -10.05 4.24
N ASP A 182 -7.15 -9.85 4.00
CA ASP A 182 -7.87 -10.51 2.91
C ASP A 182 -7.37 -10.02 1.54
N ALA A 183 -7.16 -8.71 1.37
CA ALA A 183 -6.60 -8.16 0.15
C ALA A 183 -5.19 -8.71 -0.12
N LEU A 184 -4.32 -8.70 0.90
CA LEU A 184 -2.94 -9.15 0.82
C LEU A 184 -2.78 -10.67 0.66
N ALA A 185 -3.85 -11.45 0.82
CA ALA A 185 -3.84 -12.89 0.54
C ALA A 185 -3.42 -13.23 -0.90
N ASN A 186 -3.55 -12.28 -1.83
CA ASN A 186 -3.13 -12.41 -3.23
C ASN A 186 -1.62 -12.21 -3.46
N VAL A 187 -0.85 -11.79 -2.45
CA VAL A 187 0.56 -11.45 -2.57
C VAL A 187 1.45 -12.49 -1.92
N SER A 188 2.53 -12.90 -2.60
CA SER A 188 3.47 -13.89 -2.08
C SER A 188 4.23 -13.40 -0.85
N GLY A 189 4.62 -14.33 0.05
CA GLY A 189 5.49 -14.04 1.19
C GLY A 189 4.87 -13.16 2.27
N ILE A 190 3.55 -12.95 2.23
CA ILE A 190 2.81 -12.19 3.25
C ILE A 190 2.02 -13.14 4.14
N THR A 191 2.13 -12.92 5.44
CA THR A 191 1.32 -13.57 6.47
C THR A 191 0.76 -12.54 7.44
N GLN A 192 -0.38 -12.84 8.03
CA GLN A 192 -0.96 -12.03 9.08
C GLN A 192 -0.05 -12.08 10.32
N GLY A 193 0.29 -10.93 10.86
CA GLY A 193 1.02 -10.79 12.11
C GLY A 193 0.10 -10.86 13.34
N ASN A 194 0.53 -10.27 14.44
CA ASN A 194 -0.29 -10.16 15.65
C ASN A 194 -1.28 -8.99 15.52
N THR A 195 -2.52 -9.29 15.18
CA THR A 195 -3.60 -8.30 15.01
C THR A 195 -4.17 -7.78 16.33
N LEU A 196 -3.59 -8.13 17.46
CA LEU A 196 -4.06 -7.76 18.80
C LEU A 196 -5.58 -8.03 18.96
N GLY A 197 -5.98 -9.29 18.76
CA GLY A 197 -7.38 -9.68 18.89
C GLY A 197 -8.29 -9.11 17.79
N SER A 198 -7.79 -9.01 16.57
CA SER A 198 -8.49 -8.49 15.39
C SER A 198 -8.80 -6.99 15.40
N THR A 199 -8.14 -6.20 16.26
CA THR A 199 -8.37 -4.76 16.38
C THR A 199 -7.48 -3.90 15.49
N GLN A 200 -6.42 -4.47 14.92
CA GLN A 200 -5.45 -3.74 14.09
C GLN A 200 -4.91 -4.56 12.94
N ASP A 201 -4.48 -3.87 11.88
CA ASP A 201 -3.73 -4.49 10.80
C ASP A 201 -2.32 -4.81 11.30
N SER A 202 -1.85 -6.01 10.99
CA SER A 202 -0.49 -6.44 11.29
C SER A 202 -0.03 -7.38 10.19
N VAL A 203 0.92 -6.92 9.41
CA VAL A 203 1.39 -7.58 8.20
C VAL A 203 2.84 -7.98 8.37
N MET A 204 3.14 -9.25 8.15
CA MET A 204 4.50 -9.76 8.09
C MET A 204 4.84 -10.11 6.64
N THR A 205 5.81 -9.43 6.07
CA THR A 205 6.33 -9.69 4.73
C THR A 205 7.71 -10.33 4.84
N ARG A 206 7.92 -11.48 4.21
CA ARG A 206 9.19 -12.21 4.29
C ARG A 206 9.63 -12.53 5.74
N GLY A 207 8.66 -12.68 6.65
CA GLY A 207 8.92 -12.95 8.08
C GLY A 207 9.19 -11.71 8.94
N PHE A 208 9.15 -10.50 8.39
CA PHE A 208 9.34 -9.24 9.11
C PHE A 208 8.09 -8.36 9.03
N GLY A 209 7.84 -7.62 10.08
CA GLY A 209 6.74 -6.66 10.16
C GLY A 209 6.18 -6.54 11.55
N ASP A 210 5.55 -5.41 11.80
CA ASP A 210 4.87 -5.08 13.04
C ASP A 210 3.70 -4.14 12.70
N ASN A 211 2.87 -3.82 13.66
CA ASN A 211 1.82 -2.83 13.49
C ASN A 211 2.31 -1.43 13.91
N ARG A 212 1.70 -0.37 13.33
CA ARG A 212 1.94 1.04 13.70
C ARG A 212 3.42 1.46 13.67
N ASN A 213 4.21 0.81 12.83
CA ASN A 213 5.64 1.08 12.68
C ASN A 213 5.97 1.93 11.44
N GLY A 214 4.96 2.45 10.73
CA GLY A 214 5.12 3.21 9.50
C GLY A 214 5.13 2.37 8.22
N SER A 215 5.05 1.03 8.31
CA SER A 215 5.05 0.15 7.11
C SER A 215 3.69 0.07 6.42
N ILE A 216 2.60 0.49 7.08
CA ILE A 216 1.27 0.58 6.48
C ILE A 216 1.00 2.04 6.17
N MET A 217 0.67 2.31 4.91
CA MET A 217 0.56 3.66 4.37
C MET A 217 -0.77 3.90 3.66
N ARG A 218 -1.13 5.16 3.57
CA ARG A 218 -2.19 5.68 2.72
C ARG A 218 -1.57 6.72 1.78
N ASP A 219 -1.71 6.51 0.45
CA ASP A 219 -1.16 7.40 -0.58
C ASP A 219 0.32 7.76 -0.35
N GLY A 220 1.14 6.76 0.03
CA GLY A 220 2.58 6.90 0.26
C GLY A 220 2.98 7.55 1.59
N MET A 221 2.05 7.82 2.50
CA MET A 221 2.31 8.42 3.82
C MET A 221 1.87 7.49 4.95
N PRO A 222 2.64 7.41 6.06
CA PRO A 222 2.35 6.52 7.18
C PRO A 222 0.99 6.79 7.83
N ILE A 223 0.33 5.74 8.31
CA ILE A 223 -0.89 5.83 9.11
C ILE A 223 -0.72 5.07 10.43
N VAL A 224 -1.39 5.57 11.48
CA VAL A 224 -1.42 4.94 12.82
C VAL A 224 -2.79 4.36 13.18
N GLN A 225 -3.70 4.30 12.22
CA GLN A 225 -5.01 3.70 12.39
C GLN A 225 -4.89 2.19 12.65
N GLY A 226 -5.76 1.64 13.50
CA GLY A 226 -5.79 0.21 13.77
C GLY A 226 -6.11 -0.59 12.50
N ARG A 227 -7.17 -0.23 11.78
CA ARG A 227 -7.59 -0.81 10.51
C ARG A 227 -7.57 0.24 9.41
N GLY A 228 -6.79 0.03 8.36
CA GLY A 228 -6.60 0.99 7.26
C GLY A 228 -7.51 0.75 6.06
N MET A 229 -7.91 -0.50 5.78
CA MET A 229 -8.74 -0.84 4.63
C MET A 229 -10.19 -0.36 4.84
N ASN A 230 -10.75 0.36 3.85
CA ASN A 230 -12.13 0.82 3.85
C ASN A 230 -12.62 1.12 2.41
N ALA A 231 -13.82 1.64 2.27
CA ALA A 231 -14.47 1.90 0.97
C ALA A 231 -13.77 2.98 0.11
N THR A 232 -12.83 3.76 0.68
CA THR A 232 -12.05 4.74 -0.10
C THR A 232 -10.85 4.13 -0.82
N VAL A 233 -10.47 2.88 -0.53
CA VAL A 233 -9.31 2.24 -1.16
C VAL A 233 -9.65 1.83 -2.59
N ASP A 234 -8.82 2.25 -3.53
CA ASP A 234 -8.88 1.87 -4.94
C ASP A 234 -8.07 0.60 -5.21
N ARG A 235 -6.81 0.58 -4.79
CA ARG A 235 -5.89 -0.54 -4.96
C ARG A 235 -4.89 -0.62 -3.81
N VAL A 236 -4.18 -1.75 -3.72
CA VAL A 236 -3.12 -1.94 -2.73
C VAL A 236 -1.81 -2.23 -3.44
N GLU A 237 -0.77 -1.52 -3.06
CA GLU A 237 0.59 -1.66 -3.60
C GLU A 237 1.53 -2.15 -2.49
N VAL A 238 2.41 -3.09 -2.80
CA VAL A 238 3.36 -3.66 -1.84
C VAL A 238 4.77 -3.57 -2.40
N LEU A 239 5.64 -2.83 -1.73
CA LEU A 239 7.08 -2.84 -1.97
C LEU A 239 7.73 -3.79 -0.98
N LYS A 240 8.33 -4.88 -1.43
CA LYS A 240 8.91 -5.92 -0.57
C LYS A 240 10.39 -5.68 -0.30
N GLY A 241 10.83 -6.09 0.88
CA GLY A 241 12.22 -5.91 1.33
C GLY A 241 12.49 -4.51 1.89
N PRO A 242 13.72 -4.24 2.37
CA PRO A 242 14.08 -2.96 2.97
C PRO A 242 13.78 -1.78 2.06
N ALA A 243 13.03 -0.80 2.56
CA ALA A 243 12.54 0.35 1.82
C ALA A 243 12.92 1.71 2.45
N SER A 244 13.88 1.71 3.39
CA SER A 244 14.19 2.91 4.16
C SER A 244 14.78 4.06 3.34
N LEU A 245 15.35 3.83 2.16
CA LEU A 245 15.73 4.91 1.27
C LEU A 245 14.52 5.76 0.89
N LEU A 246 13.41 5.12 0.52
CA LEU A 246 12.21 5.82 0.08
C LEU A 246 11.34 6.31 1.25
N TYR A 247 11.27 5.52 2.33
CA TYR A 247 10.25 5.68 3.37
C TYR A 247 10.78 5.82 4.80
N GLY A 248 12.10 5.88 4.98
CA GLY A 248 12.72 6.14 6.28
C GLY A 248 12.68 4.95 7.23
N ILE A 249 12.24 5.21 8.46
CA ILE A 249 12.30 4.25 9.58
C ILE A 249 11.26 3.13 9.38
N GLN A 250 11.74 1.89 9.16
CA GLN A 250 10.88 0.74 8.88
C GLN A 250 11.51 -0.62 9.23
N ASP A 251 10.67 -1.63 9.41
CA ASP A 251 11.06 -3.03 9.38
C ASP A 251 11.47 -3.49 7.95
N PRO A 252 12.36 -4.49 7.82
CA PRO A 252 12.86 -4.92 6.52
C PRO A 252 11.88 -5.73 5.66
N GLY A 253 10.65 -5.93 6.09
CA GLY A 253 9.59 -6.55 5.30
C GLY A 253 9.18 -5.70 4.10
N GLY A 254 9.26 -4.38 4.23
CA GLY A 254 8.84 -3.41 3.23
C GLY A 254 7.60 -2.62 3.62
N VAL A 255 6.88 -2.09 2.64
CA VAL A 255 5.70 -1.25 2.87
C VAL A 255 4.47 -1.75 2.11
N VAL A 256 3.32 -1.54 2.72
CA VAL A 256 1.99 -1.75 2.12
C VAL A 256 1.32 -0.39 2.00
N ASN A 257 1.06 0.03 0.77
CA ASN A 257 0.44 1.31 0.46
C ASN A 257 -0.97 1.11 -0.08
N MET A 258 -1.96 1.62 0.63
CA MET A 258 -3.34 1.67 0.16
C MET A 258 -3.54 2.98 -0.60
N VAL A 259 -3.81 2.87 -1.89
CA VAL A 259 -4.06 4.04 -2.75
C VAL A 259 -5.53 4.39 -2.71
N SER A 260 -5.83 5.65 -2.44
CA SER A 260 -7.20 6.14 -2.32
C SER A 260 -7.82 6.44 -3.68
N LYS A 261 -9.14 6.25 -3.78
CA LYS A 261 -9.96 6.75 -4.88
C LYS A 261 -9.87 8.27 -4.92
N LYS A 262 -9.46 8.84 -6.05
CA LYS A 262 -9.27 10.30 -6.23
C LYS A 262 -10.47 10.94 -6.95
N PRO A 263 -10.73 12.24 -6.77
CA PRO A 263 -11.71 12.98 -7.57
C PRO A 263 -11.40 12.90 -9.06
N GLU A 264 -12.45 12.76 -9.88
CA GLU A 264 -12.38 12.68 -11.34
C GLU A 264 -13.26 13.75 -11.97
N LEU A 265 -12.86 14.28 -13.14
CA LEU A 265 -13.68 15.24 -13.90
C LEU A 265 -14.86 14.54 -14.59
N THR A 266 -14.71 13.24 -14.90
CA THR A 266 -15.78 12.43 -15.48
C THR A 266 -16.79 12.06 -14.39
N PRO A 267 -18.09 12.34 -14.56
CA PRO A 267 -19.08 11.99 -13.57
C PRO A 267 -19.21 10.48 -13.38
N TYR A 268 -19.18 10.05 -12.12
CA TYR A 268 -19.47 8.68 -11.72
C TYR A 268 -20.27 8.69 -10.42
N ASN A 269 -21.32 7.86 -10.35
CA ASN A 269 -22.14 7.70 -9.16
C ASN A 269 -22.46 6.23 -8.97
N ALA A 270 -22.22 5.70 -7.78
CA ALA A 270 -22.51 4.33 -7.43
C ALA A 270 -23.17 4.25 -6.05
N LEU A 271 -24.19 3.42 -5.93
CA LEU A 271 -24.76 2.98 -4.65
C LEU A 271 -24.59 1.47 -4.57
N THR A 272 -23.83 1.01 -3.58
CA THR A 272 -23.65 -0.40 -3.29
C THR A 272 -24.41 -0.75 -2.02
N LEU A 273 -25.27 -1.75 -2.06
CA LEU A 273 -25.91 -2.32 -0.90
C LEU A 273 -25.31 -3.70 -0.63
N ARG A 274 -25.02 -3.99 0.63
CA ARG A 274 -24.41 -5.25 1.06
C ARG A 274 -25.31 -5.95 2.07
N GLY A 275 -25.37 -7.26 1.98
CA GLY A 275 -25.91 -8.12 3.03
C GLY A 275 -24.97 -9.29 3.26
N SER A 276 -24.81 -9.72 4.51
CA SER A 276 -23.99 -10.84 4.89
C SER A 276 -24.70 -11.79 5.83
N THR A 277 -24.29 -13.05 5.85
CA THR A 277 -24.76 -14.03 6.83
C THR A 277 -23.65 -15.03 7.15
N TYR A 278 -23.52 -15.38 8.43
CA TYR A 278 -22.67 -16.46 8.91
C TYR A 278 -23.46 -17.71 9.30
N GLY A 279 -24.76 -17.71 9.01
CA GLY A 279 -25.69 -18.75 9.53
C GLY A 279 -26.08 -18.49 10.99
N ASP A 280 -26.90 -19.38 11.54
CA ASP A 280 -27.34 -19.37 12.95
C ASP A 280 -27.94 -18.01 13.42
N GLY A 281 -28.61 -17.30 12.49
CA GLY A 281 -29.22 -16.00 12.78
C GLY A 281 -28.24 -14.82 12.83
N LYS A 282 -26.99 -15.01 12.48
CA LYS A 282 -25.97 -13.97 12.41
C LYS A 282 -25.95 -13.34 11.03
N ASN A 283 -26.29 -12.09 10.97
CA ASN A 283 -26.48 -11.35 9.72
C ASN A 283 -25.82 -9.97 9.82
N GLY A 284 -25.61 -9.37 8.66
CA GLY A 284 -25.14 -8.01 8.56
C GLY A 284 -25.75 -7.29 7.37
N SER A 285 -25.70 -5.98 7.42
CA SER A 285 -26.08 -5.12 6.32
C SER A 285 -25.20 -3.89 6.26
N GLY A 286 -25.07 -3.34 5.07
CA GLY A 286 -24.28 -2.14 4.86
C GLY A 286 -24.56 -1.52 3.50
N GLY A 287 -23.93 -0.37 3.27
CA GLY A 287 -24.01 0.29 1.99
C GLY A 287 -22.94 1.35 1.82
N THR A 288 -22.53 1.54 0.57
CA THR A 288 -21.57 2.55 0.15
C THR A 288 -22.20 3.44 -0.90
N PHE A 289 -22.08 4.74 -0.73
CA PHE A 289 -22.34 5.74 -1.76
C PHE A 289 -21.00 6.35 -2.20
N ASP A 290 -20.70 6.30 -3.50
CA ASP A 290 -19.48 6.82 -4.10
C ASP A 290 -19.86 7.73 -5.27
N SER A 291 -19.54 9.01 -5.19
CA SER A 291 -19.88 10.01 -6.20
C SER A 291 -18.70 10.90 -6.49
N THR A 292 -18.39 11.09 -7.78
CA THR A 292 -17.36 12.01 -8.24
C THR A 292 -17.81 12.72 -9.51
N GLY A 293 -17.21 13.88 -9.79
CA GLY A 293 -17.47 14.65 -11.01
C GLY A 293 -16.87 16.04 -10.96
N ALA A 294 -16.91 16.73 -12.11
CA ALA A 294 -16.47 18.12 -12.23
C ALA A 294 -17.42 19.09 -11.52
N LEU A 295 -16.86 20.14 -10.92
CA LEU A 295 -17.60 21.30 -10.39
C LEU A 295 -17.47 22.50 -11.35
N GLY A 296 -18.33 22.54 -12.36
CA GLY A 296 -18.26 23.52 -13.45
C GLY A 296 -17.07 23.28 -14.36
N ASP A 297 -16.63 24.33 -15.07
CA ASP A 297 -15.56 24.28 -16.09
C ASP A 297 -14.19 24.74 -15.56
N SER A 298 -14.02 24.81 -14.24
CA SER A 298 -12.83 25.39 -13.59
C SER A 298 -11.66 24.41 -13.41
N GLY A 299 -11.81 23.14 -13.85
CA GLY A 299 -10.87 22.08 -13.55
C GLY A 299 -10.98 21.54 -12.11
N LEU A 300 -11.98 21.97 -11.35
CA LEU A 300 -12.26 21.47 -10.00
C LEU A 300 -13.14 20.23 -10.07
N ALA A 301 -12.74 19.16 -9.38
CA ALA A 301 -13.51 17.94 -9.21
C ALA A 301 -13.71 17.61 -7.73
N TYR A 302 -14.80 16.93 -7.43
CA TYR A 302 -15.09 16.40 -6.09
C TYR A 302 -15.17 14.87 -6.12
N ARG A 303 -14.95 14.24 -4.97
CA ARG A 303 -15.41 12.90 -4.66
C ARG A 303 -15.97 12.85 -3.25
N MET A 304 -17.06 12.12 -3.06
CA MET A 304 -17.68 11.85 -1.78
C MET A 304 -17.90 10.35 -1.66
N VAL A 305 -17.25 9.74 -0.67
CA VAL A 305 -17.52 8.35 -0.30
C VAL A 305 -18.17 8.33 1.07
N LEU A 306 -19.33 7.72 1.15
CA LEU A 306 -20.04 7.44 2.40
C LEU A 306 -20.19 5.92 2.52
N ASP A 307 -19.88 5.37 3.68
CA ASP A 307 -20.02 3.94 3.93
C ASP A 307 -20.58 3.70 5.32
N HIS A 308 -21.47 2.73 5.43
CA HIS A 308 -21.96 2.24 6.72
C HIS A 308 -22.11 0.73 6.67
N GLU A 309 -21.69 0.08 7.75
CA GLU A 309 -21.79 -1.35 7.96
C GLU A 309 -22.15 -1.65 9.40
N ASP A 310 -23.10 -2.56 9.61
CA ASP A 310 -23.47 -3.11 10.93
C ASP A 310 -23.69 -4.62 10.75
N GLU A 311 -22.87 -5.43 11.42
CA GLU A 311 -22.77 -6.84 11.18
C GLU A 311 -22.56 -7.60 12.48
N ASP A 312 -23.27 -8.73 12.68
CA ASP A 312 -22.97 -9.66 13.74
C ASP A 312 -21.57 -10.28 13.55
N TYR A 313 -20.85 -10.45 14.64
CA TYR A 313 -19.58 -11.17 14.57
C TYR A 313 -19.82 -12.67 14.33
N TRP A 314 -18.97 -13.31 13.53
CA TRP A 314 -19.13 -14.69 13.13
C TRP A 314 -19.09 -15.70 14.30
N ARG A 315 -18.45 -15.37 15.42
CA ARG A 315 -18.44 -16.18 16.64
C ARG A 315 -19.68 -15.88 17.49
N ASN A 316 -19.84 -16.56 18.61
CA ASN A 316 -21.06 -16.60 19.42
C ASN A 316 -21.60 -15.23 19.87
N PHE A 317 -20.76 -14.20 20.01
CA PHE A 317 -21.19 -12.81 20.28
C PHE A 317 -20.19 -11.78 19.74
N GLY A 318 -20.64 -10.54 19.63
CA GLY A 318 -19.90 -9.39 19.14
C GLY A 318 -20.60 -8.72 17.97
N THR A 319 -20.24 -7.49 17.68
CA THR A 319 -20.75 -6.68 16.56
C THR A 319 -19.59 -5.95 15.90
N LEU A 320 -19.57 -5.96 14.59
CA LEU A 320 -18.73 -5.11 13.75
C LEU A 320 -19.60 -3.96 13.25
N ARG A 321 -19.22 -2.73 13.55
CA ARG A 321 -19.90 -1.55 13.04
C ARG A 321 -18.87 -0.53 12.58
N GLN A 322 -19.14 0.05 11.42
CA GLN A 322 -18.31 1.13 10.89
C GLN A 322 -19.18 2.16 10.20
N THR A 323 -18.85 3.43 10.38
CA THR A 323 -19.38 4.55 9.60
C THR A 323 -18.23 5.36 9.07
N LEU A 324 -18.23 5.66 7.77
CA LEU A 324 -17.19 6.39 7.08
C LEU A 324 -17.79 7.56 6.31
N ILE A 325 -17.15 8.73 6.42
CA ILE A 325 -17.46 9.94 5.64
C ILE A 325 -16.15 10.46 5.06
N ALA A 326 -16.04 10.47 3.73
CA ALA A 326 -14.79 10.80 3.07
C ALA A 326 -14.98 11.75 1.87
N PRO A 327 -15.08 13.06 2.08
CA PRO A 327 -15.04 14.07 1.02
C PRO A 327 -13.63 14.33 0.55
N SER A 328 -13.46 14.55 -0.75
CA SER A 328 -12.22 15.03 -1.33
C SER A 328 -12.46 16.00 -2.51
N LEU A 329 -11.49 16.86 -2.75
CA LEU A 329 -11.49 17.86 -3.82
C LEU A 329 -10.16 17.81 -4.55
N ALA A 330 -10.19 17.86 -5.87
CA ALA A 330 -8.99 18.02 -6.69
C ALA A 330 -9.17 19.17 -7.67
N TRP A 331 -8.11 19.90 -7.87
CA TRP A 331 -8.06 20.94 -8.91
C TRP A 331 -6.98 20.56 -9.93
N PHE A 332 -7.38 20.58 -11.20
CA PHE A 332 -6.54 20.27 -12.35
C PHE A 332 -6.30 21.55 -13.16
N GLY A 333 -5.14 22.17 -12.95
CA GLY A 333 -4.64 23.29 -13.75
C GLY A 333 -3.76 22.80 -14.91
N GLU A 334 -3.21 23.73 -15.70
CA GLU A 334 -2.38 23.40 -16.88
C GLU A 334 -1.11 22.62 -16.50
N SER A 335 -0.41 23.03 -15.45
CA SER A 335 0.84 22.40 -14.97
C SER A 335 0.77 22.01 -13.49
N THR A 336 -0.37 22.23 -12.83
CA THR A 336 -0.50 22.01 -11.38
C THR A 336 -1.74 21.19 -11.08
N LYS A 337 -1.56 20.18 -10.25
CA LYS A 337 -2.65 19.39 -9.66
C LYS A 337 -2.61 19.55 -8.16
N LEU A 338 -3.75 19.87 -7.55
CA LEU A 338 -3.93 19.94 -6.11
C LEU A 338 -4.98 18.91 -5.69
N LEU A 339 -4.73 18.21 -4.58
CA LEU A 339 -5.67 17.30 -3.96
C LEU A 339 -5.79 17.62 -2.47
N PHE A 340 -7.01 17.69 -1.98
CA PHE A 340 -7.32 17.69 -0.56
C PHE A 340 -8.34 16.58 -0.27
N ALA A 341 -8.06 15.74 0.71
CA ALA A 341 -8.96 14.69 1.15
C ALA A 341 -9.09 14.71 2.68
N TYR A 342 -10.29 14.43 3.14
CA TYR A 342 -10.61 14.20 4.55
C TYR A 342 -11.33 12.87 4.67
N GLU A 343 -10.99 12.09 5.69
CA GLU A 343 -11.65 10.85 6.04
C GLU A 343 -11.97 10.84 7.53
N HIS A 344 -13.23 10.64 7.87
CA HIS A 344 -13.69 10.42 9.23
C HIS A 344 -14.32 9.04 9.32
N ARG A 345 -13.87 8.24 10.30
CA ARG A 345 -14.39 6.91 10.55
C ARG A 345 -14.70 6.73 12.03
N GLU A 346 -15.91 6.23 12.32
CA GLU A 346 -16.29 5.69 13.63
C GLU A 346 -16.36 4.16 13.52
N PHE A 347 -15.91 3.45 14.55
CA PHE A 347 -15.87 1.99 14.53
C PHE A 347 -16.13 1.35 15.89
N LEU A 348 -16.72 0.16 15.83
CA LEU A 348 -16.81 -0.82 16.92
C LEU A 348 -16.37 -2.16 16.38
N THR A 349 -15.43 -2.82 17.04
CA THR A 349 -14.94 -4.14 16.65
C THR A 349 -14.77 -5.05 17.86
N PRO A 350 -15.10 -6.35 17.78
CA PRO A 350 -14.81 -7.30 18.83
C PRO A 350 -13.32 -7.42 19.09
N PHE A 351 -12.93 -7.45 20.36
CA PHE A 351 -11.56 -7.75 20.76
C PHE A 351 -11.46 -9.26 21.04
N ASP A 352 -11.21 -10.04 20.01
CA ASP A 352 -11.22 -11.51 20.07
C ASP A 352 -9.80 -12.10 20.00
N ARG A 353 -9.33 -12.66 21.09
CA ARG A 353 -8.01 -13.27 21.14
C ARG A 353 -7.92 -14.69 20.56
N GLY A 354 -9.01 -15.19 20.02
CA GLY A 354 -9.06 -16.52 19.41
C GLY A 354 -9.17 -17.65 20.45
N THR A 355 -8.41 -18.73 20.23
CA THR A 355 -8.40 -19.91 21.09
C THR A 355 -7.06 -20.10 21.80
N LEU A 356 -6.92 -21.18 22.55
CA LEU A 356 -5.72 -21.57 23.29
C LEU A 356 -5.10 -22.83 22.68
N ILE A 357 -3.82 -23.04 22.96
CA ILE A 357 -3.16 -24.33 22.77
C ILE A 357 -3.33 -25.18 24.03
N ASP A 358 -3.83 -26.38 23.85
CA ASP A 358 -3.88 -27.37 24.92
C ASP A 358 -2.45 -27.88 25.22
N PRO A 359 -1.91 -27.62 26.42
CA PRO A 359 -0.52 -27.99 26.75
C PRO A 359 -0.24 -29.49 26.80
N ARG A 360 -1.30 -30.35 26.74
CA ARG A 360 -1.15 -31.80 26.72
C ARG A 360 -0.94 -32.36 25.32
N THR A 361 -1.49 -31.66 24.31
CA THR A 361 -1.51 -32.15 22.91
C THR A 361 -0.70 -31.30 22.00
N ASN A 362 -0.36 -30.04 22.39
CA ASN A 362 0.23 -29.01 21.57
C ASN A 362 -0.62 -28.66 20.34
N HIS A 363 -1.95 -28.87 20.42
CA HIS A 363 -2.93 -28.50 19.41
C HIS A 363 -3.91 -27.47 19.96
N PRO A 364 -4.64 -26.75 19.09
CA PRO A 364 -5.73 -25.87 19.54
C PRO A 364 -6.70 -26.64 20.46
N LEU A 365 -7.21 -25.92 21.47
CA LEU A 365 -8.17 -26.48 22.42
C LEU A 365 -9.39 -27.00 21.65
N ASP A 366 -9.84 -28.22 22.00
CA ASP A 366 -10.98 -28.90 21.38
C ASP A 366 -12.30 -28.28 21.88
N ILE A 367 -12.68 -27.16 21.28
CA ILE A 367 -13.93 -26.46 21.50
C ILE A 367 -14.52 -26.05 20.14
N SER A 368 -15.79 -25.65 20.12
CA SER A 368 -16.42 -25.12 18.90
C SER A 368 -15.64 -23.91 18.37
N ARG A 369 -15.46 -23.81 17.04
CA ARG A 369 -14.83 -22.65 16.39
C ARG A 369 -15.57 -21.34 16.68
N ASN A 370 -16.87 -21.42 16.89
CA ASN A 370 -17.73 -20.26 17.19
C ASN A 370 -17.65 -19.83 18.65
N GLU A 371 -17.03 -20.64 19.54
CA GLU A 371 -16.99 -20.37 20.96
C GLU A 371 -15.85 -19.41 21.33
N ARG A 372 -16.17 -18.31 21.99
CA ARG A 372 -15.22 -17.36 22.57
C ARG A 372 -14.89 -17.75 24.01
N LEU A 373 -13.68 -17.41 24.48
CA LEU A 373 -13.21 -17.68 25.84
C LEU A 373 -13.17 -16.41 26.72
N ASP A 374 -13.74 -15.35 26.23
CA ASP A 374 -13.80 -14.01 26.83
C ASP A 374 -15.24 -13.62 27.22
N GLU A 375 -15.56 -12.34 27.27
CA GLU A 375 -16.86 -11.83 27.68
C GLU A 375 -17.48 -10.92 26.60
N PRO A 376 -18.80 -10.72 26.57
CA PRO A 376 -19.48 -9.89 25.58
C PRO A 376 -19.01 -8.43 25.48
N PHE A 377 -18.41 -7.88 26.54
CA PHE A 377 -17.86 -6.51 26.55
C PHE A 377 -16.46 -6.42 25.93
N ASN A 378 -15.87 -7.54 25.48
CA ASN A 378 -14.59 -7.52 24.78
C ASN A 378 -14.75 -6.85 23.42
N ASN A 379 -14.48 -5.58 23.37
CA ASN A 379 -14.55 -4.76 22.17
C ASN A 379 -13.48 -3.67 22.16
N MET A 380 -13.31 -3.05 21.03
CA MET A 380 -12.61 -1.79 20.82
C MET A 380 -13.55 -0.87 20.04
N GLU A 381 -13.80 0.32 20.59
CA GLU A 381 -14.59 1.35 19.93
C GLU A 381 -13.81 2.65 19.84
N GLY A 382 -14.04 3.40 18.78
CA GLY A 382 -13.30 4.63 18.58
C GLY A 382 -13.62 5.35 17.29
N ARG A 383 -12.78 6.32 17.00
CA ARG A 383 -12.85 7.12 15.78
C ARG A 383 -11.46 7.42 15.25
N SER A 384 -11.37 7.60 13.95
CA SER A 384 -10.16 8.05 13.27
C SER A 384 -10.46 9.19 12.31
N ASP A 385 -9.52 10.12 12.22
CA ASP A 385 -9.53 11.25 11.28
C ASP A 385 -8.24 11.21 10.47
N LEU A 386 -8.35 11.40 9.14
CA LEU A 386 -7.23 11.54 8.22
C LEU A 386 -7.43 12.78 7.37
N TYR A 387 -6.45 13.67 7.39
CA TYR A 387 -6.33 14.80 6.46
C TYR A 387 -5.15 14.53 5.54
N HIS A 388 -5.38 14.70 4.26
CA HIS A 388 -4.39 14.45 3.22
C HIS A 388 -4.38 15.61 2.22
N PHE A 389 -3.20 16.11 1.90
CA PHE A 389 -3.00 17.14 0.90
C PHE A 389 -1.84 16.76 -0.02
N GLU A 390 -2.05 16.86 -1.32
CA GLU A 390 -1.01 16.70 -2.35
C GLU A 390 -1.01 17.90 -3.28
N ALA A 391 0.16 18.30 -3.72
CA ALA A 391 0.37 19.25 -4.78
C ALA A 391 1.47 18.74 -5.72
N ASP A 392 1.10 18.55 -6.97
CA ASP A 392 2.01 18.22 -8.07
C ASP A 392 2.13 19.41 -8.99
N HIS A 393 3.35 19.78 -9.38
CA HIS A 393 3.60 20.87 -10.30
C HIS A 393 4.66 20.49 -11.33
N GLU A 394 4.32 20.57 -12.61
CA GLU A 394 5.24 20.39 -13.72
C GLU A 394 6.01 21.69 -13.92
N LEU A 395 7.28 21.70 -13.55
CA LEU A 395 8.16 22.87 -13.72
C LEU A 395 8.50 23.10 -15.19
N ASN A 396 8.67 22.02 -15.94
CA ASN A 396 8.85 21.94 -17.38
C ASN A 396 8.69 20.47 -17.81
N ASP A 397 8.95 20.15 -19.08
CA ASP A 397 8.78 18.79 -19.65
C ASP A 397 9.63 17.71 -18.96
N ASP A 398 10.74 18.09 -18.35
CA ASP A 398 11.70 17.17 -17.71
C ASP A 398 11.60 17.15 -16.18
N TRP A 399 11.01 18.16 -15.55
CA TRP A 399 11.02 18.31 -14.10
C TRP A 399 9.65 18.50 -13.48
N LYS A 400 9.38 17.73 -12.44
CA LYS A 400 8.16 17.77 -11.64
C LYS A 400 8.50 17.95 -10.17
N ALA A 401 7.75 18.83 -9.49
CA ALA A 401 7.78 19.00 -8.05
C ALA A 401 6.55 18.33 -7.43
N HIS A 402 6.74 17.65 -6.33
CA HIS A 402 5.69 17.05 -5.53
C HIS A 402 5.78 17.54 -4.08
N PHE A 403 4.63 17.85 -3.49
CA PHE A 403 4.48 18.13 -2.07
C PHE A 403 3.33 17.30 -1.52
N GLY A 404 3.55 16.62 -0.39
CA GLY A 404 2.56 15.84 0.32
C GLY A 404 2.52 16.19 1.82
N TYR A 405 1.32 16.22 2.38
CA TYR A 405 1.08 16.38 3.81
C TYR A 405 -0.03 15.46 4.26
N SER A 406 0.23 14.69 5.32
CA SER A 406 -0.77 13.87 6.00
C SER A 406 -0.78 14.16 7.50
N TRP A 407 -1.96 14.28 8.06
CA TRP A 407 -2.18 14.23 9.50
C TRP A 407 -3.28 13.20 9.77
N ASN A 408 -2.95 12.21 10.58
CA ASN A 408 -3.92 11.20 10.97
C ASN A 408 -3.94 10.99 12.47
N ARG A 409 -5.11 10.70 13.02
CA ARG A 409 -5.34 10.49 14.43
C ARG A 409 -6.39 9.42 14.64
N GLU A 410 -6.12 8.49 15.56
CA GLU A 410 -7.09 7.54 16.05
C GLU A 410 -7.23 7.70 17.56
N THR A 411 -8.47 7.70 18.05
CA THR A 411 -8.80 7.66 19.48
C THR A 411 -9.70 6.47 19.75
N TYR A 412 -9.40 5.70 20.81
CA TYR A 412 -10.20 4.53 21.12
C TYR A 412 -10.19 4.17 22.60
N ASP A 413 -11.22 3.45 23.00
CA ASP A 413 -11.30 2.68 24.23
C ASP A 413 -11.37 1.19 23.88
N ALA A 414 -10.79 0.33 24.71
CA ALA A 414 -10.79 -1.11 24.47
C ALA A 414 -10.81 -1.88 25.80
N SER A 415 -11.60 -2.95 25.82
CA SER A 415 -11.68 -3.88 26.92
C SER A 415 -11.49 -5.32 26.46
N GLN A 416 -10.74 -6.09 27.21
CA GLN A 416 -10.46 -7.48 26.88
C GLN A 416 -10.32 -8.34 28.14
N VAL A 417 -10.92 -9.49 28.10
CA VAL A 417 -10.61 -10.61 28.99
C VAL A 417 -9.63 -11.53 28.29
N ARG A 418 -8.56 -11.90 28.96
CA ARG A 418 -7.57 -12.84 28.44
C ARG A 418 -7.39 -14.02 29.39
N VAL A 419 -7.13 -15.16 28.82
CA VAL A 419 -6.80 -16.35 29.59
C VAL A 419 -5.36 -16.26 30.09
N THR A 420 -5.14 -16.55 31.37
CA THR A 420 -3.84 -16.56 32.02
C THR A 420 -3.34 -17.97 32.34
N SER A 421 -4.25 -18.93 32.55
CA SER A 421 -3.91 -20.34 32.72
C SER A 421 -5.08 -21.26 32.38
N ILE A 422 -4.78 -22.49 32.10
CA ILE A 422 -5.75 -23.58 31.82
C ILE A 422 -5.56 -24.76 32.77
N ASP A 423 -6.65 -25.24 33.38
CA ASP A 423 -6.72 -26.52 34.06
C ASP A 423 -7.49 -27.52 33.17
N THR A 424 -6.75 -28.28 32.40
CA THR A 424 -7.33 -29.27 31.45
C THR A 424 -7.99 -30.45 32.13
N LYS A 425 -7.67 -30.74 33.40
CA LYS A 425 -8.33 -31.80 34.16
C LYS A 425 -9.73 -31.40 34.62
N LYS A 426 -9.90 -30.15 34.97
CA LYS A 426 -11.20 -29.58 35.40
C LYS A 426 -12.01 -28.99 34.28
N GLY A 427 -11.41 -28.78 33.10
CA GLY A 427 -12.06 -28.07 32.01
C GLY A 427 -12.30 -26.60 32.30
N THR A 428 -11.36 -25.92 32.99
CA THR A 428 -11.52 -24.56 33.47
C THR A 428 -10.34 -23.67 33.12
N LEU A 429 -10.63 -22.37 33.05
CA LEU A 429 -9.65 -21.31 32.74
C LEU A 429 -9.59 -20.32 33.91
N THR A 430 -8.39 -19.83 34.17
CA THR A 430 -8.19 -18.59 34.94
C THR A 430 -8.05 -17.44 33.93
N ARG A 431 -8.72 -16.34 34.21
CA ARG A 431 -8.76 -15.17 33.32
C ARG A 431 -8.38 -13.91 34.07
N SER A 432 -7.87 -12.93 33.33
CA SER A 432 -7.67 -11.56 33.79
C SER A 432 -8.32 -10.59 32.80
N MET A 433 -8.65 -9.40 33.27
CA MET A 433 -9.16 -8.34 32.43
C MET A 433 -8.11 -7.24 32.29
N ASP A 434 -7.90 -6.82 31.07
CA ASP A 434 -7.12 -5.65 30.69
C ASP A 434 -8.02 -4.68 29.91
N GLY A 435 -7.73 -3.39 30.00
CA GLY A 435 -8.43 -2.37 29.21
C GLY A 435 -7.53 -1.17 28.99
N THR A 436 -7.92 -0.33 28.06
CA THR A 436 -7.36 1.00 27.88
C THR A 436 -8.50 1.97 27.62
N GLN A 437 -8.40 3.16 28.23
CA GLN A 437 -9.31 4.28 27.99
C GLN A 437 -8.50 5.48 27.54
N ASN A 438 -9.10 6.29 26.64
CA ASN A 438 -8.48 7.49 26.11
C ASN A 438 -7.14 7.20 25.39
N ALA A 439 -7.05 6.09 24.65
CA ALA A 439 -5.91 5.84 23.78
C ALA A 439 -5.92 6.80 22.60
N ILE A 440 -4.75 7.34 22.24
CA ILE A 440 -4.58 8.30 21.15
C ILE A 440 -3.35 7.91 20.35
N SER A 441 -3.50 7.66 19.08
CA SER A 441 -2.40 7.54 18.14
C SER A 441 -2.46 8.70 17.16
N THR A 442 -1.36 9.37 16.91
CA THR A 442 -1.27 10.50 15.96
C THR A 442 -0.02 10.34 15.10
N ASP A 443 -0.15 10.59 13.82
CA ASP A 443 0.97 10.73 12.90
C ASP A 443 0.79 11.99 12.06
N ARG A 444 1.88 12.71 11.85
CA ARG A 444 2.00 13.82 10.93
C ARG A 444 3.20 13.58 10.04
N PHE A 445 2.97 13.54 8.77
CA PHE A 445 4.01 13.33 7.77
C PHE A 445 3.98 14.45 6.72
N THR A 446 5.15 14.97 6.39
CA THR A 446 5.33 15.98 5.35
C THR A 446 6.42 15.51 4.41
N THR A 447 6.19 15.61 3.12
CA THR A 447 7.18 15.30 2.09
C THR A 447 7.24 16.38 1.03
N ALA A 448 8.44 16.64 0.52
CA ALA A 448 8.61 17.45 -0.68
C ALA A 448 9.69 16.80 -1.55
N SER A 449 9.43 16.65 -2.84
CA SER A 449 10.39 16.02 -3.75
C SER A 449 10.39 16.68 -5.13
N LEU A 450 11.54 16.52 -5.81
CA LEU A 450 11.73 16.88 -7.21
C LEU A 450 12.08 15.59 -7.96
N GLU A 451 11.35 15.32 -9.02
CA GLU A 451 11.65 14.27 -9.99
C GLU A 451 12.03 14.91 -11.30
N GLY A 452 13.10 14.45 -11.95
CA GLY A 452 13.50 15.05 -13.21
C GLY A 452 14.49 14.23 -14.00
N LYS A 453 14.64 14.59 -15.28
CA LYS A 453 15.51 13.95 -16.25
C LYS A 453 16.62 14.89 -16.67
N VAL A 454 17.86 14.39 -16.66
CA VAL A 454 19.03 15.10 -17.16
C VAL A 454 19.89 14.18 -18.00
N ASN A 455 20.56 14.74 -19.01
CA ASN A 455 21.54 14.01 -19.80
C ASN A 455 22.94 14.40 -19.36
N VAL A 456 23.71 13.46 -18.83
CA VAL A 456 25.09 13.65 -18.40
C VAL A 456 25.98 12.62 -19.09
N LEU A 457 27.05 13.05 -19.73
CA LEU A 457 27.99 12.19 -20.46
C LEU A 457 27.34 11.28 -21.54
N GLY A 458 26.20 11.74 -22.10
CA GLY A 458 25.45 10.97 -23.11
C GLY A 458 24.53 9.89 -22.54
N MET A 459 24.39 9.81 -21.22
CA MET A 459 23.46 8.92 -20.54
C MET A 459 22.30 9.74 -19.94
N GLN A 460 21.10 9.17 -19.98
CA GLN A 460 19.94 9.74 -19.29
C GLN A 460 20.02 9.35 -17.80
N HIS A 461 19.78 10.32 -16.95
CA HIS A 461 19.64 10.18 -15.51
C HIS A 461 18.24 10.58 -15.10
N ASP A 462 17.50 9.67 -14.48
CA ASP A 462 16.19 9.94 -13.89
C ASP A 462 16.40 10.11 -12.37
N LEU A 463 16.31 11.36 -11.93
CA LEU A 463 16.64 11.80 -10.58
C LEU A 463 15.39 11.95 -9.73
N VAL A 464 15.43 11.47 -8.49
CA VAL A 464 14.46 11.78 -7.45
C VAL A 464 15.22 12.31 -6.24
N PHE A 465 14.96 13.56 -5.88
CA PHE A 465 15.51 14.20 -4.68
C PHE A 465 14.36 14.63 -3.78
N GLY A 466 14.45 14.41 -2.47
CA GLY A 466 13.39 14.83 -1.57
C GLY A 466 13.80 14.95 -0.11
N VAL A 467 12.88 15.52 0.65
CA VAL A 467 12.97 15.70 2.11
C VAL A 467 11.68 15.23 2.74
N ASP A 468 11.77 14.63 3.94
CA ASP A 468 10.63 14.21 4.74
C ASP A 468 10.78 14.66 6.20
N ASP A 469 9.66 15.02 6.84
CA ASP A 469 9.49 15.26 8.28
C ASP A 469 8.37 14.37 8.80
N GLU A 470 8.62 13.62 9.87
CA GLU A 470 7.64 12.77 10.53
C GLU A 470 7.57 13.04 12.03
N TYR A 471 6.35 13.17 12.54
CA TYR A 471 6.06 13.14 13.96
C TYR A 471 4.98 12.10 14.25
N ARG A 472 5.36 11.04 14.94
CA ARG A 472 4.44 9.96 15.34
C ARG A 472 4.38 9.85 16.85
N LYS A 473 3.16 9.71 17.39
CA LYS A 473 2.93 9.52 18.82
C LYS A 473 1.84 8.49 19.06
N ILE A 474 2.15 7.47 19.83
CA ILE A 474 1.20 6.50 20.35
C ILE A 474 1.10 6.73 21.86
N TYR A 475 -0.10 7.05 22.35
CA TYR A 475 -0.36 7.37 23.75
C TYR A 475 -1.53 6.55 24.27
N ARG A 476 -1.38 5.91 25.42
CA ARG A 476 -2.43 5.22 26.16
C ARG A 476 -2.52 5.81 27.55
N ALA A 477 -3.59 6.58 27.81
CA ALA A 477 -3.73 7.35 29.03
C ALA A 477 -3.96 6.44 30.24
N ASP A 478 -5.07 5.72 30.25
CA ASP A 478 -5.48 4.90 31.39
C ASP A 478 -5.48 3.42 30.99
N LEU A 479 -4.63 2.65 31.65
CA LEU A 479 -4.59 1.21 31.49
C LEU A 479 -5.25 0.52 32.68
N ILE A 480 -6.32 -0.21 32.39
CA ILE A 480 -7.09 -0.97 33.35
C ILE A 480 -6.44 -2.35 33.53
N ARG A 481 -6.28 -2.79 34.75
CA ARG A 481 -5.73 -4.09 35.13
C ARG A 481 -6.52 -4.72 36.27
N GLN A 482 -7.18 -5.83 35.95
CA GLN A 482 -7.87 -6.66 36.94
C GLN A 482 -7.35 -8.07 36.86
N LYS A 483 -6.55 -8.49 37.83
CA LYS A 483 -5.76 -9.73 37.78
C LYS A 483 -6.53 -11.01 38.02
N SER A 484 -7.72 -10.94 38.63
CA SER A 484 -8.46 -12.15 38.99
C SER A 484 -9.93 -11.96 38.64
N LEU A 485 -10.39 -12.80 37.76
CA LEU A 485 -11.78 -13.00 37.40
C LEU A 485 -12.26 -14.36 37.99
N SER A 486 -13.55 -14.60 37.96
CA SER A 486 -14.11 -15.89 38.33
C SER A 486 -13.58 -17.02 37.42
N THR A 487 -13.53 -18.23 37.96
CA THR A 487 -13.18 -19.42 37.18
C THR A 487 -14.19 -19.64 36.07
N PHE A 488 -13.71 -19.80 34.84
CA PHE A 488 -14.53 -20.00 33.65
C PHE A 488 -14.41 -21.44 33.16
N SER A 489 -15.54 -22.09 32.93
CA SER A 489 -15.56 -23.45 32.33
C SER A 489 -15.62 -23.31 30.79
N TYR A 490 -14.65 -23.90 30.07
CA TYR A 490 -14.69 -23.98 28.64
C TYR A 490 -15.45 -25.21 28.11
N ILE A 491 -15.84 -26.15 29.01
CA ILE A 491 -16.70 -27.29 28.67
C ILE A 491 -18.19 -26.85 28.70
N ASN A 492 -18.56 -26.05 29.70
CA ASN A 492 -19.90 -25.49 29.87
C ASN A 492 -19.79 -23.99 30.11
N PRO A 493 -19.56 -23.19 29.06
CA PRO A 493 -19.31 -21.77 29.19
C PRO A 493 -20.54 -21.00 29.67
N VAL A 494 -20.35 -20.10 30.62
CA VAL A 494 -21.36 -19.18 31.09
C VAL A 494 -20.80 -17.77 31.03
N TYR A 495 -21.33 -16.98 30.14
CA TYR A 495 -20.91 -15.61 29.88
C TYR A 495 -21.75 -14.58 30.69
N GLY A 496 -21.24 -13.33 30.74
CA GLY A 496 -21.94 -12.21 31.38
C GLY A 496 -21.89 -12.24 32.91
N ARG A 497 -21.02 -13.05 33.49
CA ARG A 497 -20.79 -13.03 34.95
C ARG A 497 -19.81 -11.95 35.37
N GLU A 498 -18.94 -11.56 34.47
CA GLU A 498 -17.95 -10.53 34.72
C GLU A 498 -18.49 -9.19 34.21
N VAL A 499 -18.08 -8.14 34.90
CA VAL A 499 -18.32 -6.77 34.46
C VAL A 499 -17.01 -6.12 34.05
N GLU A 500 -17.11 -5.14 33.19
CA GLU A 500 -15.95 -4.38 32.76
C GLU A 500 -15.26 -3.72 33.96
N GLY A 501 -13.95 -3.89 34.08
CA GLY A 501 -13.16 -3.35 35.18
C GLY A 501 -12.90 -1.86 34.99
N SER A 502 -12.71 -1.20 36.14
CA SER A 502 -12.42 0.25 36.18
C SER A 502 -11.13 0.60 36.94
N THR A 503 -10.38 -0.41 37.40
CA THR A 503 -9.17 -0.19 38.17
C THR A 503 -8.01 0.24 37.30
N VAL A 504 -7.67 1.53 37.34
CA VAL A 504 -6.54 2.09 36.60
C VAL A 504 -5.22 1.70 37.25
N SER A 505 -4.31 1.11 36.45
CA SER A 505 -2.95 0.80 36.88
C SER A 505 -2.04 2.02 36.70
N ALA A 506 -1.71 2.72 37.79
CA ALA A 506 -0.81 3.85 37.72
C ALA A 506 0.58 3.48 37.16
N ALA A 507 1.07 2.26 37.40
CA ALA A 507 2.36 1.80 36.92
C ALA A 507 2.40 1.54 35.41
N ASP A 508 1.24 1.18 34.80
CA ASP A 508 1.14 0.85 33.40
C ASP A 508 0.58 1.99 32.54
N SER A 509 -0.16 2.92 33.13
CA SER A 509 -0.80 4.05 32.46
C SER A 509 0.18 5.08 31.90
N ALA A 510 -0.32 6.06 31.17
CA ALA A 510 0.46 7.10 30.49
C ALA A 510 1.56 6.53 29.56
N GLN A 511 1.29 5.36 28.94
CA GLN A 511 2.22 4.81 27.96
C GLN A 511 2.38 5.78 26.81
N THR A 512 3.62 6.14 26.53
CA THR A 512 3.99 7.07 25.46
C THR A 512 5.08 6.44 24.61
N ASP A 513 4.89 6.46 23.29
CA ASP A 513 5.92 6.18 22.29
C ASP A 513 5.89 7.30 21.27
N GLU A 514 6.96 8.08 21.19
CA GLU A 514 7.05 9.28 20.37
C GLU A 514 8.30 9.22 19.51
N LEU A 515 8.12 9.34 18.19
CA LEU A 515 9.17 9.40 17.19
C LEU A 515 9.10 10.75 16.48
N ARG A 516 10.25 11.39 16.32
CA ARG A 516 10.46 12.52 15.39
C ARG A 516 11.58 12.16 14.46
N SER A 517 11.42 12.45 13.19
CA SER A 517 12.48 12.21 12.24
C SER A 517 12.46 13.19 11.08
N ASP A 518 13.64 13.62 10.69
CA ASP A 518 13.91 14.48 9.54
C ASP A 518 14.87 13.77 8.59
N SER A 519 14.68 13.97 7.29
CA SER A 519 15.53 13.30 6.32
C SER A 519 15.66 14.02 5.00
N VAL A 520 16.74 13.67 4.31
CA VAL A 520 16.99 14.02 2.91
C VAL A 520 17.37 12.75 2.15
N PHE A 521 16.85 12.56 0.95
CA PHE A 521 17.15 11.42 0.10
C PHE A 521 17.38 11.83 -1.36
N LEU A 522 18.20 11.01 -2.03
CA LEU A 522 18.47 11.13 -3.46
C LEU A 522 18.53 9.73 -4.07
N GLN A 523 17.89 9.55 -5.20
CA GLN A 523 18.03 8.37 -6.06
C GLN A 523 18.28 8.81 -7.49
N ASP A 524 19.17 8.10 -8.17
CA ASP A 524 19.50 8.27 -9.58
C ASP A 524 19.30 6.93 -10.31
N SER A 525 18.53 6.93 -11.37
CA SER A 525 18.39 5.81 -12.29
C SER A 525 19.11 6.16 -13.59
N ILE A 526 20.31 5.60 -13.77
CA ILE A 526 21.24 5.91 -14.85
C ILE A 526 21.00 4.92 -16.00
N HIS A 527 20.51 5.38 -17.14
CA HIS A 527 20.38 4.58 -18.34
C HIS A 527 21.73 4.47 -19.05
N LEU A 528 22.51 3.41 -18.72
CA LEU A 528 23.83 3.17 -19.31
C LEU A 528 23.74 2.92 -20.82
N ASN A 529 22.63 2.31 -21.26
CA ASN A 529 22.18 2.13 -22.63
C ASN A 529 20.72 1.66 -22.62
N ASP A 530 20.14 1.31 -23.77
CA ASP A 530 18.75 0.88 -23.91
C ASP A 530 18.37 -0.37 -23.08
N GLN A 531 19.35 -1.17 -22.68
CA GLN A 531 19.14 -2.43 -21.96
C GLN A 531 19.55 -2.38 -20.50
N TRP A 532 20.50 -1.54 -20.10
CA TRP A 532 21.08 -1.55 -18.76
C TRP A 532 20.78 -0.26 -18.02
N ILE A 533 20.17 -0.39 -16.85
CA ILE A 533 19.86 0.73 -15.94
C ILE A 533 20.54 0.44 -14.60
N LEU A 534 21.37 1.38 -14.15
CA LEU A 534 21.97 1.38 -12.82
C LEU A 534 21.16 2.30 -11.91
N VAL A 535 20.60 1.77 -10.85
CA VAL A 535 19.90 2.55 -9.82
C VAL A 535 20.79 2.68 -8.60
N ALA A 536 21.06 3.90 -8.15
CA ALA A 536 21.85 4.15 -6.96
C ALA A 536 21.24 5.30 -6.15
N GLY A 537 21.33 5.23 -4.85
CA GLY A 537 20.79 6.28 -4.00
C GLY A 537 21.15 6.12 -2.54
N GLY A 538 20.77 7.12 -1.77
CA GLY A 538 20.96 7.12 -0.33
C GLY A 538 20.04 8.10 0.38
N ARG A 539 19.75 7.79 1.63
CA ARG A 539 18.99 8.63 2.55
C ARG A 539 19.84 8.92 3.78
N PHE A 540 19.88 10.17 4.15
CA PHE A 540 20.36 10.58 5.46
C PHE A 540 19.16 10.90 6.33
N GLN A 541 19.08 10.29 7.51
CA GLN A 541 17.99 10.45 8.44
C GLN A 541 18.49 10.75 9.84
N GLU A 542 17.87 11.73 10.47
CA GLU A 542 18.00 12.08 11.86
C GLU A 542 16.73 11.68 12.59
N TYR A 543 16.83 11.21 13.85
CA TYR A 543 15.66 10.80 14.62
C TYR A 543 15.84 11.03 16.12
N ASP A 544 14.70 11.29 16.79
CA ASP A 544 14.55 11.28 18.24
C ASP A 544 13.45 10.28 18.62
N GLN A 545 13.77 9.32 19.50
CA GLN A 545 12.84 8.32 20.02
C GLN A 545 12.68 8.50 21.52
N TYR A 546 11.44 8.77 21.97
CA TYR A 546 11.11 8.94 23.36
C TYR A 546 9.96 8.03 23.78
N ALA A 547 10.20 7.16 24.78
CA ALA A 547 9.19 6.22 25.22
C ALA A 547 9.24 6.00 26.74
N GLY A 548 8.07 5.66 27.30
CA GLY A 548 7.96 5.39 28.73
C GLY A 548 6.52 5.19 29.17
N LYS A 549 6.33 5.05 30.50
CA LYS A 549 5.03 4.83 31.12
C LYS A 549 5.01 5.22 32.61
N GLY A 550 3.84 5.11 33.18
CA GLY A 550 3.62 5.26 34.65
C GLY A 550 3.12 6.61 35.07
N VAL A 551 2.50 6.64 36.23
CA VAL A 551 2.08 7.87 36.95
C VAL A 551 2.68 7.83 38.36
N PRO A 552 3.73 8.61 38.65
CA PRO A 552 4.39 9.59 37.76
C PRO A 552 5.10 8.93 36.56
N PHE A 553 5.14 9.64 35.43
CA PHE A 553 5.75 9.14 34.21
C PHE A 553 7.26 8.91 34.36
N LYS A 554 7.73 7.77 33.85
CA LYS A 554 9.15 7.41 33.80
C LYS A 554 9.52 7.08 32.35
N ALA A 555 10.46 7.83 31.79
CA ALA A 555 11.03 7.50 30.48
C ALA A 555 11.90 6.23 30.59
N ASN A 556 11.74 5.36 29.61
CA ASN A 556 12.52 4.13 29.47
C ASN A 556 13.44 4.20 28.23
N THR A 557 13.01 4.97 27.23
CA THR A 557 13.80 5.29 26.04
C THR A 557 13.85 6.80 25.90
N ASP A 558 15.05 7.34 25.72
CA ASP A 558 15.30 8.75 25.38
C ASP A 558 16.60 8.71 24.54
N SER A 559 16.43 8.47 23.24
CA SER A 559 17.55 8.24 22.32
C SER A 559 17.40 9.08 21.06
N ASN A 560 18.50 9.55 20.55
CA ASN A 560 18.58 10.22 19.25
C ASN A 560 19.70 9.61 18.43
N GLY A 561 19.63 9.78 17.12
CA GLY A 561 20.65 9.24 16.24
C GLY A 561 20.52 9.74 14.83
N GLN A 562 21.53 9.37 14.06
CA GLN A 562 21.61 9.65 12.62
C GLN A 562 21.96 8.37 11.89
N LYS A 563 21.38 8.18 10.70
CA LYS A 563 21.65 7.01 9.87
C LYS A 563 21.72 7.39 8.40
N TRP A 564 22.77 6.86 7.75
CA TRP A 564 22.84 6.82 6.30
C TRP A 564 22.35 5.46 5.80
N VAL A 565 21.45 5.44 4.83
CA VAL A 565 20.83 4.23 4.27
C VAL A 565 21.09 4.21 2.77
N PRO A 566 21.98 3.36 2.26
CA PRO A 566 22.25 3.21 0.84
C PRO A 566 21.27 2.25 0.16
N ARG A 567 21.14 2.42 -1.16
CA ARG A 567 20.50 1.49 -2.08
C ARG A 567 21.30 1.44 -3.37
N ALA A 568 21.45 0.25 -3.94
CA ALA A 568 21.98 0.05 -5.28
C ALA A 568 21.24 -1.07 -6.00
N GLY A 569 21.08 -0.96 -7.31
CA GLY A 569 20.46 -2.00 -8.12
C GLY A 569 20.88 -1.89 -9.58
N LEU A 570 20.80 -3.00 -10.28
CA LEU A 570 21.07 -3.09 -11.70
C LEU A 570 19.88 -3.80 -12.36
N VAL A 571 19.37 -3.21 -13.42
CA VAL A 571 18.32 -3.80 -14.24
C VAL A 571 18.86 -4.09 -15.64
N TYR A 572 18.56 -5.27 -16.15
CA TYR A 572 18.83 -5.66 -17.52
C TYR A 572 17.50 -5.93 -18.26
N ARG A 573 17.14 -5.05 -19.15
CA ARG A 573 15.98 -5.20 -20.05
C ARG A 573 16.36 -6.09 -21.20
N TYR A 574 15.99 -7.37 -21.13
CA TYR A 574 16.25 -8.33 -22.21
C TYR A 574 15.35 -8.06 -23.42
N THR A 575 14.08 -7.76 -23.16
CA THR A 575 13.08 -7.25 -24.11
C THR A 575 12.23 -6.19 -23.40
N ASP A 576 11.32 -5.53 -24.11
CA ASP A 576 10.35 -4.61 -23.49
C ASP A 576 9.43 -5.33 -22.50
N ALA A 577 9.21 -6.64 -22.69
CA ALA A 577 8.35 -7.46 -21.84
C ALA A 577 9.10 -8.19 -20.71
N LEU A 578 10.41 -8.38 -20.80
CA LEU A 578 11.18 -9.20 -19.85
C LEU A 578 12.42 -8.45 -19.38
N SER A 579 12.50 -8.24 -18.06
CA SER A 579 13.67 -7.69 -17.40
C SER A 579 14.19 -8.61 -16.29
N PHE A 580 15.49 -8.50 -16.01
CA PHE A 580 16.17 -9.12 -14.87
C PHE A 580 16.75 -8.02 -14.01
N TYR A 581 16.79 -8.24 -12.70
CA TYR A 581 17.38 -7.27 -11.80
C TYR A 581 18.13 -7.92 -10.65
N GLY A 582 19.06 -7.16 -10.08
CA GLY A 582 19.70 -7.47 -8.82
C GLY A 582 19.81 -6.21 -7.97
N SER A 583 19.59 -6.31 -6.67
CA SER A 583 19.67 -5.15 -5.79
C SER A 583 20.25 -5.43 -4.42
N TYR A 584 20.76 -4.37 -3.82
CA TYR A 584 21.15 -4.26 -2.43
C TYR A 584 20.39 -3.11 -1.79
N THR A 585 19.70 -3.38 -0.68
CA THR A 585 18.91 -2.39 0.06
C THR A 585 19.13 -2.53 1.56
N GLU A 586 19.02 -1.42 2.28
CA GLU A 586 19.08 -1.39 3.74
C GLU A 586 17.81 -0.79 4.36
N SER A 587 17.56 -1.16 5.61
CA SER A 587 16.59 -0.48 6.48
C SER A 587 17.11 -0.38 7.90
N PHE A 588 16.53 0.52 8.67
CA PHE A 588 16.79 0.62 10.09
C PHE A 588 15.53 1.05 10.85
N LYS A 589 15.51 0.74 12.15
CA LYS A 589 14.42 1.10 13.06
C LYS A 589 14.98 1.33 14.47
N PRO A 590 14.76 2.49 15.09
CA PRO A 590 15.11 2.69 16.49
C PRO A 590 14.41 1.69 17.41
N ASN A 591 15.12 1.18 18.39
CA ASN A 591 14.55 0.30 19.39
C ASN A 591 13.77 1.13 20.42
N SER A 592 12.51 0.74 20.69
CA SER A 592 11.66 1.30 21.75
C SER A 592 11.40 0.25 22.84
N THR A 593 11.47 0.65 24.09
CA THR A 593 11.48 -0.25 25.25
C THR A 593 10.29 -0.11 26.20
N ILE A 594 9.15 0.42 25.75
CA ILE A 594 7.95 0.50 26.60
C ILE A 594 7.54 -0.87 27.13
N ALA A 595 7.46 -1.86 26.25
CA ALA A 595 6.91 -3.17 26.56
C ALA A 595 7.81 -4.03 27.47
N PRO A 596 9.14 -4.10 27.25
CA PRO A 596 10.02 -4.94 28.07
C PRO A 596 10.12 -4.53 29.54
N LEU A 597 9.94 -3.25 29.87
CA LEU A 597 10.21 -2.71 31.20
C LEU A 597 9.03 -2.81 32.18
N SER A 598 8.22 -3.84 32.10
CA SER A 598 7.07 -4.05 33.00
C SER A 598 7.45 -4.58 34.38
N GLY A 599 8.70 -4.95 34.64
CA GLY A 599 9.20 -5.45 35.93
C GLY A 599 10.08 -4.46 36.67
N SER A 600 10.15 -4.57 38.01
CA SER A 600 11.00 -3.73 38.86
C SER A 600 12.52 -4.02 38.72
N SER A 601 12.89 -5.05 38.03
CA SER A 601 14.27 -5.56 37.89
C SER A 601 14.75 -5.60 36.45
N THR A 602 14.26 -4.74 35.57
CA THR A 602 14.67 -4.69 34.18
C THR A 602 15.67 -3.56 33.98
N VAL A 603 16.81 -3.87 33.36
CA VAL A 603 17.88 -2.93 33.07
C VAL A 603 18.17 -2.95 31.57
N LEU A 604 18.47 -1.78 31.01
CA LEU A 604 18.97 -1.66 29.65
C LEU A 604 20.50 -1.63 29.71
N ASP A 605 21.14 -2.39 28.86
CA ASP A 605 22.60 -2.35 28.69
C ASP A 605 22.99 -1.20 27.77
N GLY A 606 23.33 -0.07 28.37
CA GLY A 606 23.81 1.10 27.65
C GLY A 606 22.80 1.77 26.71
N SER A 607 23.29 2.48 25.70
CA SER A 607 22.47 2.98 24.61
C SER A 607 22.16 1.84 23.63
N ILE A 608 20.88 1.51 23.48
CA ILE A 608 20.47 0.43 22.57
C ILE A 608 20.59 0.91 21.13
N ALA A 609 21.46 0.24 20.35
CA ALA A 609 21.61 0.51 18.92
C ALA A 609 20.29 0.24 18.16
N PRO A 610 19.96 1.00 17.11
CA PRO A 610 18.80 0.70 16.29
C PRO A 610 18.96 -0.67 15.61
N GLU A 611 17.83 -1.33 15.37
CA GLU A 611 17.77 -2.48 14.48
C GLU A 611 18.20 -2.05 13.08
N GLU A 612 19.01 -2.86 12.41
CA GLU A 612 19.51 -2.63 11.05
C GLU A 612 19.30 -3.88 10.21
N ALA A 613 18.84 -3.70 8.99
CA ALA A 613 18.73 -4.81 8.06
C ALA A 613 19.39 -4.53 6.72
N LYS A 614 19.94 -5.60 6.13
CA LYS A 614 20.55 -5.63 4.81
C LYS A 614 19.92 -6.73 3.99
N SER A 615 19.61 -6.42 2.74
CA SER A 615 18.97 -7.36 1.82
C SER A 615 19.68 -7.40 0.49
N TRP A 616 19.81 -8.61 -0.04
CA TRP A 616 20.12 -8.88 -1.43
C TRP A 616 18.91 -9.49 -2.11
N GLU A 617 18.62 -9.05 -3.32
CA GLU A 617 17.53 -9.58 -4.12
C GLU A 617 17.98 -9.77 -5.57
N LEU A 618 17.57 -10.90 -6.17
CA LEU A 618 17.70 -11.18 -7.59
C LEU A 618 16.33 -11.55 -8.12
N GLY A 619 15.92 -10.97 -9.22
CA GLY A 619 14.60 -11.25 -9.78
C GLY A 619 14.52 -11.13 -11.29
N ALA A 620 13.38 -11.61 -11.80
CA ALA A 620 12.97 -11.42 -13.18
C ALA A 620 11.51 -10.96 -13.21
N ARG A 621 11.21 -10.04 -14.10
CA ARG A 621 9.86 -9.49 -14.28
C ARG A 621 9.44 -9.66 -15.72
N LEU A 622 8.24 -10.18 -15.90
CA LEU A 622 7.54 -10.31 -17.17
C LEU A 622 6.35 -9.35 -17.18
N ASP A 623 6.19 -8.60 -18.23
CA ASP A 623 5.03 -7.77 -18.49
C ASP A 623 4.61 -7.91 -19.95
N LEU A 624 3.49 -8.57 -20.18
CA LEU A 624 2.87 -8.71 -21.49
C LEU A 624 1.65 -7.77 -21.51
N PRO A 625 1.76 -6.59 -22.13
CA PRO A 625 0.70 -5.58 -22.11
C PRO A 625 -0.66 -6.14 -22.56
N GLY A 626 -1.71 -5.84 -21.79
CA GLY A 626 -3.06 -6.34 -22.04
C GLY A 626 -3.26 -7.83 -21.73
N GLN A 627 -2.27 -8.51 -21.16
CA GLN A 627 -2.32 -9.93 -20.82
C GLN A 627 -1.89 -10.20 -19.38
N VAL A 628 -0.63 -10.50 -19.14
CA VAL A 628 -0.14 -11.04 -17.87
C VAL A 628 1.12 -10.32 -17.43
N THR A 629 1.16 -9.99 -16.14
CA THR A 629 2.37 -9.55 -15.45
C THR A 629 2.82 -10.63 -14.49
N GLY A 630 4.11 -10.92 -14.45
CA GLY A 630 4.70 -11.90 -13.55
C GLY A 630 5.99 -11.40 -12.91
N ASN A 631 6.26 -11.85 -11.71
CA ASN A 631 7.52 -11.58 -11.01
C ASN A 631 8.01 -12.84 -10.32
N ILE A 632 9.31 -13.10 -10.40
CA ILE A 632 10.00 -14.11 -9.61
C ILE A 632 11.17 -13.45 -8.92
N ALA A 633 11.35 -13.71 -7.60
CA ALA A 633 12.42 -13.11 -6.81
C ALA A 633 13.04 -14.13 -5.86
N LEU A 634 14.37 -14.05 -5.74
CA LEU A 634 15.16 -14.70 -4.70
C LEU A 634 15.66 -13.60 -3.76
N PHE A 635 15.46 -13.76 -2.45
CA PHE A 635 15.86 -12.77 -1.47
C PHE A 635 16.67 -13.39 -0.31
N ASP A 636 17.51 -12.57 0.30
CA ASP A 636 18.27 -12.87 1.53
C ASP A 636 18.35 -11.59 2.38
N ILE A 637 17.65 -11.58 3.50
CA ILE A 637 17.54 -10.45 4.42
C ILE A 637 18.17 -10.85 5.76
N LYS A 638 19.08 -10.03 6.27
CA LYS A 638 19.66 -10.14 7.62
C LYS A 638 19.32 -8.90 8.43
N LYS A 639 18.71 -9.11 9.60
CA LYS A 639 18.35 -8.06 10.57
C LYS A 639 19.18 -8.26 11.83
N ARG A 640 19.88 -7.22 12.26
CA ARG A 640 20.77 -7.18 13.44
C ARG A 640 20.25 -6.23 14.50
N ASN A 641 20.91 -6.27 15.66
CA ASN A 641 20.57 -5.45 16.83
C ASN A 641 19.15 -5.69 17.33
N VAL A 642 18.62 -6.89 17.12
CA VAL A 642 17.33 -7.29 17.69
C VAL A 642 17.46 -7.36 19.20
N LEU A 643 16.48 -6.81 19.93
CA LEU A 643 16.49 -6.83 21.39
C LEU A 643 16.36 -8.26 21.91
N VAL A 644 17.34 -8.69 22.69
CA VAL A 644 17.35 -9.95 23.41
C VAL A 644 17.29 -9.70 24.91
N ALA A 645 16.57 -10.58 25.62
CA ALA A 645 16.41 -10.54 27.07
C ALA A 645 17.32 -11.57 27.73
N ASN A 646 18.28 -11.13 28.53
CA ASN A 646 19.16 -11.98 29.30
C ASN A 646 18.77 -11.96 30.77
N ALA A 647 18.47 -13.12 31.38
CA ALA A 647 18.17 -13.23 32.78
C ALA A 647 19.47 -13.33 33.60
N GLU A 648 19.74 -12.34 34.45
CA GLU A 648 20.83 -12.38 35.44
C GLU A 648 20.27 -12.40 36.86
N GLY A 649 20.03 -13.59 37.37
CA GLY A 649 19.35 -13.77 38.67
C GLY A 649 17.95 -13.19 38.67
N PRO A 650 17.60 -12.24 39.57
CA PRO A 650 16.29 -11.60 39.56
C PRO A 650 16.17 -10.45 38.55
N THR A 651 17.23 -10.11 37.83
CA THR A 651 17.28 -8.98 36.88
C THR A 651 17.22 -9.49 35.45
N THR A 652 16.43 -8.84 34.60
CA THR A 652 16.44 -9.05 33.15
C THR A 652 17.18 -7.90 32.49
N ILE A 653 18.24 -8.21 31.76
CA ILE A 653 19.03 -7.22 31.01
C ILE A 653 18.63 -7.35 29.54
N TYR A 654 18.22 -6.24 28.92
CA TYR A 654 17.97 -6.14 27.50
C TYR A 654 19.18 -5.57 26.80
N SER A 655 19.64 -6.26 25.76
CA SER A 655 20.74 -5.81 24.90
C SER A 655 20.36 -5.95 23.42
N ALA A 656 20.91 -5.09 22.57
CA ALA A 656 20.72 -5.14 21.13
C ALA A 656 21.78 -6.08 20.50
N ALA A 657 21.62 -7.38 20.71
CA ALA A 657 22.62 -8.39 20.36
C ALA A 657 22.11 -9.50 19.42
N GLY A 658 20.82 -9.57 19.15
CA GLY A 658 20.22 -10.60 18.32
C GLY A 658 20.41 -10.39 16.81
N GLU A 659 20.48 -11.49 16.05
CA GLU A 659 20.44 -11.48 14.59
C GLU A 659 19.37 -12.47 14.10
N VAL A 660 18.62 -12.07 13.08
CA VAL A 660 17.59 -12.87 12.38
C VAL A 660 17.88 -12.83 10.89
N ARG A 661 17.72 -13.97 10.22
CA ARG A 661 17.86 -14.07 8.76
C ARG A 661 16.60 -14.64 8.15
N SER A 662 16.16 -14.06 7.04
CA SER A 662 15.10 -14.61 6.19
C SER A 662 15.55 -14.66 4.75
N ARG A 663 15.38 -15.82 4.12
CA ARG A 663 15.70 -16.05 2.71
C ARG A 663 14.63 -16.87 2.04
N GLY A 664 14.47 -16.70 0.74
CA GLY A 664 13.42 -17.43 0.05
C GLY A 664 13.30 -17.18 -1.42
N LEU A 665 12.24 -17.76 -1.96
CA LEU A 665 11.78 -17.62 -3.34
C LEU A 665 10.34 -17.12 -3.31
N GLU A 666 10.02 -16.16 -4.18
CA GLU A 666 8.66 -15.65 -4.40
C GLU A 666 8.30 -15.71 -5.86
N LEU A 667 7.04 -16.00 -6.14
CA LEU A 667 6.43 -15.97 -7.46
C LEU A 667 5.08 -15.28 -7.34
N ASP A 668 4.86 -14.27 -8.17
CA ASP A 668 3.58 -13.56 -8.31
C ASP A 668 3.20 -13.50 -9.80
N LEU A 669 1.91 -13.68 -10.09
CA LEU A 669 1.34 -13.65 -11.42
C LEU A 669 -0.03 -12.99 -11.36
N SER A 670 -0.32 -12.04 -12.26
CA SER A 670 -1.61 -11.37 -12.32
C SER A 670 -1.90 -10.90 -13.73
N GLY A 671 -3.17 -10.98 -14.17
CA GLY A 671 -3.59 -10.47 -15.46
C GLY A 671 -4.63 -11.33 -16.17
N GLN A 672 -4.72 -11.15 -17.46
CA GLN A 672 -5.68 -11.81 -18.36
C GLN A 672 -4.97 -12.89 -19.20
N LEU A 673 -5.28 -14.16 -18.94
CA LEU A 673 -4.71 -15.29 -19.68
C LEU A 673 -5.31 -15.44 -21.08
N SER A 674 -6.53 -15.00 -21.27
CA SER A 674 -7.25 -14.97 -22.53
C SER A 674 -8.38 -13.95 -22.45
N GLU A 675 -9.09 -13.70 -23.56
CA GLU A 675 -10.26 -12.80 -23.58
C GLU A 675 -11.30 -13.08 -22.48
N ARG A 676 -11.35 -14.32 -21.96
CA ARG A 676 -12.34 -14.75 -20.96
C ARG A 676 -11.76 -15.15 -19.61
N TRP A 677 -10.48 -15.35 -19.49
CA TRP A 677 -9.85 -15.80 -18.25
C TRP A 677 -8.95 -14.74 -17.67
N SER A 678 -9.26 -14.29 -16.46
CA SER A 678 -8.39 -13.49 -15.62
C SER A 678 -7.92 -14.30 -14.42
N MET A 679 -6.70 -14.07 -13.96
CA MET A 679 -6.17 -14.74 -12.78
C MET A 679 -5.26 -13.83 -11.97
N ILE A 680 -5.16 -14.14 -10.67
CA ILE A 680 -4.11 -13.67 -9.78
C ILE A 680 -3.63 -14.85 -8.95
N GLY A 681 -2.33 -15.00 -8.82
CA GLY A 681 -1.74 -16.10 -8.07
C GLY A 681 -0.40 -15.77 -7.49
N SER A 682 -0.07 -16.40 -6.38
CA SER A 682 1.17 -16.17 -5.64
C SER A 682 1.68 -17.48 -5.03
N TYR A 683 3.01 -17.57 -4.89
CA TYR A 683 3.66 -18.62 -4.11
C TYR A 683 4.90 -18.07 -3.43
N ALA A 684 5.15 -18.47 -2.20
CA ALA A 684 6.36 -18.14 -1.46
C ALA A 684 6.91 -19.37 -0.73
N TYR A 685 8.23 -19.53 -0.81
CA TYR A 685 9.02 -20.31 0.11
C TYR A 685 9.85 -19.34 0.97
N THR A 686 9.69 -19.39 2.30
CA THR A 686 10.37 -18.50 3.24
C THR A 686 11.04 -19.31 4.35
N ASP A 687 12.36 -19.24 4.44
CA ASP A 687 13.17 -19.83 5.51
C ASP A 687 13.68 -18.70 6.41
N ALA A 688 13.00 -18.52 7.54
CA ALA A 688 13.26 -17.44 8.49
C ALA A 688 13.64 -17.99 9.86
N GLU A 689 14.85 -17.64 10.34
CA GLU A 689 15.42 -18.19 11.57
C GLU A 689 16.18 -17.15 12.38
N VAL A 690 16.31 -17.39 13.68
CA VAL A 690 17.17 -16.65 14.59
C VAL A 690 18.60 -17.19 14.44
N THR A 691 19.53 -16.35 13.99
CA THR A 691 20.94 -16.73 13.77
C THR A 691 21.84 -16.41 14.96
N GLU A 692 21.50 -15.35 15.74
CA GLU A 692 22.18 -15.00 16.98
C GLU A 692 21.18 -14.62 18.07
N ASP A 693 21.15 -15.37 19.14
CA ASP A 693 20.39 -15.16 20.37
C ASP A 693 20.86 -16.17 21.42
N PRO A 694 20.96 -15.81 22.70
CA PRO A 694 21.36 -16.75 23.77
C PRO A 694 20.47 -17.99 23.90
N ASP A 695 19.15 -17.82 23.74
CA ASP A 695 18.14 -18.84 24.00
C ASP A 695 17.49 -19.41 22.74
N TYR A 696 17.44 -18.63 21.65
CA TYR A 696 16.63 -18.94 20.47
C TYR A 696 17.42 -19.22 19.20
N LYS A 697 18.74 -19.25 19.24
CA LYS A 697 19.60 -19.55 18.07
C LYS A 697 19.17 -20.83 17.37
N GLY A 698 18.98 -20.76 16.04
CA GLY A 698 18.51 -21.87 15.19
C GLY A 698 17.00 -22.14 15.24
N LYS A 699 16.24 -21.33 15.96
CA LYS A 699 14.77 -21.42 15.98
C LYS A 699 14.16 -20.67 14.81
N ARG A 700 13.07 -21.23 14.26
CA ARG A 700 12.26 -20.57 13.22
C ARG A 700 11.59 -19.34 13.82
N LEU A 701 11.42 -18.31 13.01
CA LEU A 701 10.61 -17.17 13.42
C LEU A 701 9.15 -17.59 13.62
N GLN A 702 8.56 -17.09 14.71
CA GLN A 702 7.17 -17.38 15.06
C GLN A 702 6.23 -16.91 13.95
N ASN A 703 5.21 -17.70 13.67
CA ASN A 703 4.12 -17.41 12.75
C ASN A 703 4.53 -17.22 11.27
N VAL A 704 5.73 -17.62 10.88
CA VAL A 704 6.20 -17.58 9.49
C VAL A 704 6.04 -18.95 8.85
N ALA A 705 5.21 -19.04 7.81
CA ALA A 705 5.02 -20.27 7.04
C ALA A 705 6.18 -20.50 6.07
N LYS A 706 6.74 -21.72 6.03
CA LYS A 706 7.76 -22.06 5.02
C LYS A 706 7.22 -22.04 3.59
N ASN A 707 5.96 -22.45 3.42
CA ASN A 707 5.29 -22.47 2.13
C ASN A 707 3.94 -21.80 2.27
N SER A 708 3.64 -20.86 1.40
CA SER A 708 2.33 -20.24 1.30
C SER A 708 2.03 -19.89 -0.16
N GLY A 709 0.76 -19.77 -0.49
CA GLY A 709 0.37 -19.38 -1.84
C GLY A 709 -1.12 -19.23 -1.99
N SER A 710 -1.50 -18.54 -3.05
CA SER A 710 -2.90 -18.34 -3.43
C SER A 710 -3.05 -18.43 -4.93
N LEU A 711 -4.25 -18.79 -5.35
CA LEU A 711 -4.64 -18.77 -6.75
C LEU A 711 -6.12 -18.43 -6.83
N SER A 712 -6.45 -17.41 -7.58
CA SER A 712 -7.84 -17.04 -7.92
C SER A 712 -7.96 -16.85 -9.42
N ALA A 713 -9.01 -17.40 -10.00
CA ALA A 713 -9.30 -17.30 -11.42
C ALA A 713 -10.75 -16.91 -11.62
N VAL A 714 -11.00 -16.10 -12.66
CA VAL A 714 -12.32 -15.60 -13.03
C VAL A 714 -12.56 -15.93 -14.49
N TYR A 715 -13.73 -16.50 -14.77
CA TYR A 715 -14.20 -16.73 -16.12
C TYR A 715 -15.30 -15.74 -16.48
N ASP A 716 -15.10 -15.02 -17.55
CA ASP A 716 -16.10 -14.11 -18.13
C ASP A 716 -16.91 -14.86 -19.19
N PHE A 717 -18.18 -15.09 -18.89
CA PHE A 717 -19.12 -15.71 -19.84
C PHE A 717 -19.53 -14.75 -20.96
N GLY A 718 -19.19 -13.47 -20.83
CA GLY A 718 -19.63 -12.42 -21.73
C GLY A 718 -21.13 -12.19 -21.61
N SER A 719 -21.76 -11.81 -22.71
CA SER A 719 -23.19 -11.57 -22.74
C SER A 719 -23.97 -12.88 -22.65
N VAL A 720 -24.79 -13.03 -21.60
CA VAL A 720 -25.57 -14.25 -21.32
C VAL A 720 -27.06 -14.09 -21.61
N ILE A 721 -27.70 -12.98 -21.22
CA ILE A 721 -29.12 -12.71 -21.44
C ILE A 721 -29.27 -11.22 -21.78
N GLY A 722 -29.84 -10.88 -22.95
CA GLY A 722 -30.23 -9.52 -23.28
C GLY A 722 -29.09 -8.47 -23.34
N GLY A 723 -27.83 -8.91 -23.35
CA GLY A 723 -26.67 -8.03 -23.29
C GLY A 723 -26.00 -7.94 -21.91
N ASP A 724 -26.58 -8.61 -20.90
CA ASP A 724 -26.04 -8.66 -19.55
C ASP A 724 -24.78 -9.52 -19.45
N GLN A 725 -23.83 -9.15 -18.60
CA GLN A 725 -22.55 -9.87 -18.43
C GLN A 725 -22.56 -10.70 -17.15
N LEU A 726 -22.03 -11.92 -17.23
CA LEU A 726 -21.83 -12.81 -16.09
C LEU A 726 -20.36 -13.17 -15.97
N ARG A 727 -19.78 -12.97 -14.79
CA ARG A 727 -18.45 -13.43 -14.42
C ARG A 727 -18.53 -14.32 -13.19
N VAL A 728 -17.79 -15.42 -13.18
CA VAL A 728 -17.72 -16.35 -12.06
C VAL A 728 -16.25 -16.58 -11.70
N GLY A 729 -15.93 -16.41 -10.44
CA GLY A 729 -14.60 -16.59 -9.92
C GLY A 729 -14.54 -17.60 -8.78
N ALA A 730 -13.39 -18.25 -8.66
CA ALA A 730 -13.05 -19.10 -7.53
C ALA A 730 -11.57 -18.98 -7.19
N GLY A 731 -11.25 -19.11 -5.92
CA GLY A 731 -9.90 -19.04 -5.41
C GLY A 731 -9.63 -19.99 -4.28
N ALA A 732 -8.35 -20.22 -4.01
CA ALA A 732 -7.89 -20.94 -2.83
C ALA A 732 -6.60 -20.31 -2.31
N ARG A 733 -6.47 -20.26 -0.97
CA ARG A 733 -5.27 -19.82 -0.27
C ARG A 733 -4.77 -20.95 0.64
N TYR A 734 -3.49 -21.26 0.52
CA TYR A 734 -2.78 -22.21 1.38
C TYR A 734 -1.77 -21.48 2.25
N VAL A 735 -1.77 -21.80 3.55
CA VAL A 735 -0.74 -21.36 4.49
C VAL A 735 -0.18 -22.61 5.16
N GLY A 736 1.12 -22.82 5.03
CA GLY A 736 1.84 -23.95 5.59
C GLY A 736 1.95 -23.91 7.12
N GLU A 737 2.51 -24.96 7.66
CA GLU A 737 2.82 -25.06 9.09
C GLU A 737 3.78 -23.95 9.55
N ARG A 738 3.56 -23.41 10.76
CA ARG A 738 4.29 -22.29 11.33
C ARG A 738 4.65 -22.57 12.78
N ALA A 739 5.83 -22.10 13.22
CA ALA A 739 6.17 -22.13 14.64
C ALA A 739 5.16 -21.34 15.47
N GLY A 740 4.61 -21.93 16.51
CA GLY A 740 3.59 -21.30 17.35
C GLY A 740 4.15 -20.31 18.36
N ASN A 741 5.43 -20.45 18.73
CA ASN A 741 6.13 -19.52 19.62
C ASN A 741 7.63 -19.46 19.29
N ALA A 742 8.36 -18.59 19.98
CA ALA A 742 9.80 -18.40 19.78
C ALA A 742 10.64 -19.62 20.17
N VAL A 743 10.18 -20.44 21.12
CA VAL A 743 10.85 -21.65 21.55
C VAL A 743 10.72 -22.79 20.53
N ASN A 744 9.72 -22.72 19.64
CA ASN A 744 9.34 -23.74 18.67
C ASN A 744 8.95 -25.09 19.32
N ASP A 745 8.28 -25.06 20.46
CA ASP A 745 7.84 -26.27 21.16
C ASP A 745 6.48 -26.80 20.66
N PHE A 746 5.77 -26.01 19.85
CA PHE A 746 4.60 -26.45 19.09
C PHE A 746 4.49 -25.74 17.75
N ASP A 747 3.77 -26.34 16.82
CA ASP A 747 3.48 -25.75 15.51
C ASP A 747 1.98 -25.48 15.35
N LEU A 748 1.68 -24.36 14.69
CA LEU A 748 0.35 -24.07 14.17
C LEU A 748 0.16 -24.86 12.87
N PRO A 749 -0.91 -25.67 12.76
CA PRO A 749 -1.12 -26.50 11.58
C PRO A 749 -1.34 -25.69 10.31
N SER A 750 -1.04 -26.31 9.17
CA SER A 750 -1.37 -25.76 7.86
C SER A 750 -2.89 -25.73 7.64
N TYR A 751 -3.33 -24.83 6.77
CA TYR A 751 -4.73 -24.74 6.35
C TYR A 751 -4.87 -24.27 4.91
N THR A 752 -6.03 -24.61 4.32
CA THR A 752 -6.47 -24.10 3.02
C THR A 752 -7.86 -23.49 3.17
N VAL A 753 -8.04 -22.30 2.60
CA VAL A 753 -9.34 -21.62 2.51
C VAL A 753 -9.70 -21.50 1.04
N ALA A 754 -10.94 -21.77 0.69
CA ALA A 754 -11.47 -21.62 -0.65
C ALA A 754 -12.59 -20.60 -0.68
N ASP A 755 -12.61 -19.79 -1.74
CA ASP A 755 -13.57 -18.73 -1.99
C ASP A 755 -14.20 -18.92 -3.37
N ALA A 756 -15.45 -18.53 -3.52
CA ALA A 756 -16.10 -18.43 -4.81
C ALA A 756 -17.02 -17.21 -4.84
N PHE A 757 -17.12 -16.58 -6.00
CA PHE A 757 -17.97 -15.43 -6.21
C PHE A 757 -18.54 -15.44 -7.63
N ALA A 758 -19.63 -14.70 -7.81
CA ALA A 758 -20.20 -14.41 -9.12
C ALA A 758 -20.58 -12.93 -9.17
N THR A 759 -20.37 -12.31 -10.33
CA THR A 759 -20.85 -10.94 -10.58
C THR A 759 -21.75 -10.95 -11.81
N TYR A 760 -22.87 -10.26 -11.72
CA TYR A 760 -23.85 -10.12 -12.79
C TYR A 760 -24.10 -8.64 -13.04
N ASP A 761 -23.68 -8.17 -14.21
CA ASP A 761 -23.82 -6.78 -14.63
C ASP A 761 -24.97 -6.67 -15.61
N THR A 762 -25.96 -5.83 -15.32
CA THR A 762 -27.15 -5.59 -16.14
C THR A 762 -27.48 -4.11 -16.24
N GLN A 763 -28.46 -3.77 -17.03
CA GLN A 763 -29.02 -2.42 -17.13
C GLN A 763 -30.49 -2.42 -16.76
N VAL A 764 -30.87 -1.58 -15.78
CA VAL A 764 -32.25 -1.36 -15.38
C VAL A 764 -32.57 0.10 -15.66
N GLU A 765 -33.53 0.35 -16.55
CA GLU A 765 -33.94 1.71 -16.97
C GLU A 765 -32.75 2.59 -17.43
N GLY A 766 -31.76 1.97 -18.10
CA GLY A 766 -30.54 2.64 -18.58
C GLY A 766 -29.47 2.88 -17.52
N GLN A 767 -29.68 2.44 -16.29
CA GLN A 767 -28.67 2.48 -15.22
C GLN A 767 -27.95 1.14 -15.14
N LYS A 768 -26.60 1.17 -15.08
CA LYS A 768 -25.81 -0.04 -14.84
C LYS A 768 -26.06 -0.55 -13.42
N VAL A 769 -26.40 -1.82 -13.27
CA VAL A 769 -26.60 -2.51 -11.99
C VAL A 769 -25.68 -3.73 -11.95
N LYS A 770 -24.91 -3.88 -10.90
CA LYS A 770 -24.02 -5.02 -10.66
C LYS A 770 -24.45 -5.75 -9.39
N PHE A 771 -24.60 -7.07 -9.49
CA PHE A 771 -24.91 -7.98 -8.39
C PHE A 771 -23.70 -8.84 -8.04
#